data_f7ca8621dad036f6738ea68191cb5c06
#
_entry.id   f7ca8621dad036f6738ea68191cb5c06
#
_cell.length_a   1.000
_cell.length_b   1.000
_cell.length_c   1.000
_cell.angle_alpha   90.00
_cell.angle_beta   90.00
_cell.angle_gamma   90.00
#
_symmetry.space_group_name_H-M   'P 1'
#
loop_
_entity.id
_entity.type
_entity.pdbx_description
1 polymer ?
#
loop_
_entity_poly.entity_id
_entity_poly.type
_entity_poly.pdbx_seq_one_letter_code
_entity_poly.pdbx_strand_id
1 'polypeptide(L)'
;LDINVDKDDIEESIKILTNLTKLDLNQEAINGIYLFGCDLSEESEPSEDFNPVYIMRKARKLKCFQEKIKEFVENYYISGLILMGKPKDISQKRFKFYLKINESQESEIFENKPENKEGKIYKFKFKRKKEDLSKMMEDKNSGEAQCVANYLNICLGKILKKCDYTKDRTSRKILYYQTKEAENALSLGLNQRYLYFPALKAVCETYEGGKIYMKLLPKHLIKTDLTYRDYFEDINCNTIEERLKIFKDTVLNKRGITTYNQVMIKIEDVIVENPYKIDFTDKSGKKWSVGKYLTEKLKIDGIYDEEMPIAVRIIDKGGKLKGEDRKFIHIPCQLLSVVGNVFGDKIDIKSLIQNPNEKLKEIEKIRKLIEQKSMDSQEEELHNYIGTKFDPVTIDGQIIKPPIIIFGENIKKEIVPGNSDIDIRQTYPYSKVKELNKIDIYTYGLDQYQYEIIWQKLEEASKELGIIFKQKPTFYSLKMYDQKDSFQSYIQDYFNQCDKYYNPNIKEENSEEKKKEKVDFIFLFMDRKYKDRFHYSIFKSTINKFNWCIPTQVILYDQKKINKGNLSQYTNILCQMWAKQGNELYICDFGFIPHTLVIAYSSSYISKTKILTSIAISLGTKLYEYIFYSDVSESENNNISTSLYSILFKALKTLGKTSKKAFKNIVFYRDAVNAKQQNIIREVEIPVIRQALSDVFNKLEEEEDIKNKKKENPFKDTKWILILVSKMNEIKLFLESHKGGNNYDNVINVPVGTLVDRIITNQDKYDFYLNSAESRQGTCSSTHYTVLHDDTELTASQIYKVTYYLTFLSYNTTKSIRVPAPLYFVTRRNQFTIQHLKGEIINPKSRTLNISL
;
A
#
# COMPACT_ATOMS: atom_id res chain seq x y z
N LEU A 1 -16.76 -23.97 3.61
CA LEU A 1 -17.64 -22.96 4.22
C LEU A 1 -18.82 -22.74 3.28
N ASP A 2 -20.04 -22.98 3.74
CA ASP A 2 -21.24 -22.54 3.02
C ASP A 2 -21.19 -21.00 3.02
N ILE A 3 -20.84 -20.43 1.87
CA ILE A 3 -20.68 -18.99 1.67
C ILE A 3 -22.08 -18.39 1.39
N ASN A 4 -23.06 -18.67 2.24
CA ASN A 4 -24.36 -18.06 2.15
C ASN A 4 -24.45 -16.94 3.17
N VAL A 5 -24.61 -15.70 2.68
CA VAL A 5 -24.95 -14.57 3.53
C VAL A 5 -26.38 -14.79 4.03
N ASP A 6 -26.60 -14.58 5.31
CA ASP A 6 -27.93 -14.68 5.86
C ASP A 6 -28.85 -13.65 5.18
N LYS A 7 -30.01 -14.09 4.70
CA LYS A 7 -30.96 -13.22 3.97
C LYS A 7 -31.43 -12.04 4.80
N ASP A 8 -31.44 -12.18 6.12
CA ASP A 8 -31.82 -11.10 7.03
C ASP A 8 -30.76 -9.98 7.12
N ASP A 9 -29.50 -10.29 6.75
CA ASP A 9 -28.40 -9.33 6.74
C ASP A 9 -28.22 -8.61 5.40
N ILE A 10 -28.96 -9.02 4.36
CA ILE A 10 -28.95 -8.41 3.03
C ILE A 10 -30.12 -7.42 2.93
N GLU A 11 -29.84 -6.22 2.45
CA GLU A 11 -30.86 -5.22 2.09
C GLU A 11 -31.35 -5.45 0.67
N GLU A 12 -30.42 -5.60 -0.29
CA GLU A 12 -30.73 -5.67 -1.72
C GLU A 12 -29.66 -6.48 -2.46
N SER A 13 -30.07 -7.19 -3.51
CA SER A 13 -29.18 -7.79 -4.51
C SER A 13 -29.09 -6.90 -5.73
N ILE A 14 -27.90 -6.59 -6.20
CA ILE A 14 -27.66 -5.67 -7.31
C ILE A 14 -26.80 -6.29 -8.41
N LYS A 15 -27.02 -5.88 -9.65
CA LYS A 15 -26.13 -6.22 -10.79
C LYS A 15 -25.00 -5.17 -10.88
N ILE A 16 -23.77 -5.63 -10.96
CA ILE A 16 -22.57 -4.81 -10.92
C ILE A 16 -21.77 -5.02 -12.21
N LEU A 17 -21.49 -3.93 -12.92
CA LEU A 17 -20.52 -3.91 -14.01
C LEU A 17 -19.09 -3.79 -13.45
N THR A 18 -18.13 -4.41 -14.12
CA THR A 18 -16.73 -4.40 -13.71
C THR A 18 -15.81 -3.88 -14.82
N ASN A 19 -14.57 -3.56 -14.46
CA ASN A 19 -13.51 -3.29 -15.44
C ASN A 19 -12.82 -4.57 -15.94
N LEU A 20 -13.48 -5.71 -15.76
CA LEU A 20 -13.06 -7.00 -16.30
C LEU A 20 -13.76 -7.28 -17.62
N THR A 21 -13.05 -7.97 -18.49
CA THR A 21 -13.52 -8.40 -19.81
C THR A 21 -13.36 -9.90 -19.90
N LYS A 22 -14.44 -10.58 -20.26
CA LYS A 22 -14.41 -12.00 -20.54
C LYS A 22 -13.65 -12.21 -21.85
N LEU A 23 -12.68 -13.10 -21.83
CA LEU A 23 -12.00 -13.55 -23.02
C LEU A 23 -12.71 -14.81 -23.52
N ASP A 24 -13.20 -14.76 -24.73
CA ASP A 24 -13.66 -15.95 -25.41
C ASP A 24 -12.42 -16.67 -25.95
N LEU A 25 -12.07 -17.77 -25.29
CA LEU A 25 -10.92 -18.57 -25.70
C LEU A 25 -11.41 -19.57 -26.75
N ASN A 26 -10.86 -19.51 -27.95
CA ASN A 26 -11.16 -20.47 -28.99
C ASN A 26 -10.64 -21.86 -28.55
N GLN A 27 -11.56 -22.70 -28.17
CA GLN A 27 -11.25 -24.06 -27.67
C GLN A 27 -10.44 -24.87 -28.69
N GLU A 28 -10.70 -24.74 -29.99
CA GLU A 28 -9.99 -25.46 -31.06
C GLU A 28 -8.52 -24.97 -31.15
N ALA A 29 -8.27 -23.69 -30.88
CA ALA A 29 -6.93 -23.13 -30.95
C ALA A 29 -6.10 -23.44 -29.70
N ILE A 30 -6.74 -23.64 -28.56
CA ILE A 30 -6.08 -24.06 -27.31
C ILE A 30 -5.78 -25.55 -27.34
N ASN A 31 -6.57 -26.34 -28.11
CA ASN A 31 -6.30 -27.73 -28.40
C ASN A 31 -4.97 -27.83 -29.16
N GLY A 32 -4.06 -28.61 -28.62
CA GLY A 32 -2.73 -28.81 -29.21
C GLY A 32 -1.65 -27.88 -28.68
N ILE A 33 -1.97 -26.95 -27.76
CA ILE A 33 -0.95 -26.28 -26.97
C ILE A 33 -0.64 -27.11 -25.74
N TYR A 34 0.61 -27.43 -25.52
CA TYR A 34 1.07 -28.23 -24.42
C TYR A 34 2.05 -27.49 -23.50
N LEU A 35 2.05 -27.87 -22.23
CA LEU A 35 3.08 -27.48 -21.30
C LEU A 35 4.22 -28.49 -21.30
N PHE A 36 5.46 -27.99 -21.36
CA PHE A 36 6.66 -28.78 -21.25
C PHE A 36 7.39 -28.36 -19.97
N GLY A 37 7.49 -29.25 -19.00
CA GLY A 37 8.36 -29.06 -17.85
C GLY A 37 9.83 -29.21 -18.28
N CYS A 38 10.69 -28.27 -17.88
CA CYS A 38 12.12 -28.32 -18.13
C CYS A 38 12.86 -28.84 -16.90
N ASP A 39 13.53 -29.97 -17.06
CA ASP A 39 14.54 -30.47 -16.14
C ASP A 39 15.89 -29.95 -16.59
N LEU A 40 16.49 -29.06 -15.77
CA LEU A 40 17.72 -28.35 -16.09
C LEU A 40 18.81 -28.76 -15.11
N SER A 41 19.88 -29.34 -15.63
CA SER A 41 21.06 -29.75 -14.85
C SER A 41 22.32 -29.07 -15.37
N GLU A 42 23.28 -28.81 -14.51
CA GLU A 42 24.64 -28.43 -14.85
C GLU A 42 25.47 -29.72 -15.07
N GLU A 43 26.10 -29.85 -16.22
CA GLU A 43 26.88 -31.04 -16.61
C GLU A 43 28.40 -30.85 -16.41
N SER A 44 28.83 -29.63 -16.08
CA SER A 44 30.15 -29.31 -15.53
C SER A 44 30.13 -29.55 -14.00
N GLU A 45 31.29 -29.44 -13.34
CA GLU A 45 31.35 -29.61 -11.89
C GLU A 45 30.26 -28.76 -11.20
N PRO A 46 29.42 -29.40 -10.33
CA PRO A 46 28.29 -28.71 -9.72
C PRO A 46 28.79 -27.55 -8.87
N SER A 47 28.33 -26.34 -9.17
CA SER A 47 28.59 -25.17 -8.32
C SER A 47 27.54 -25.07 -7.22
N GLU A 48 27.96 -24.75 -5.99
CA GLU A 48 27.04 -24.50 -4.86
C GLU A 48 25.95 -23.46 -5.16
N ASP A 49 26.17 -22.60 -6.17
CA ASP A 49 25.27 -21.53 -6.58
C ASP A 49 24.37 -21.88 -7.80
N PHE A 50 24.23 -23.17 -8.15
CA PHE A 50 23.40 -23.56 -9.30
C PHE A 50 21.93 -23.24 -9.08
N ASN A 51 21.40 -22.28 -9.85
CA ASN A 51 20.00 -21.89 -9.83
C ASN A 51 19.35 -22.09 -11.21
N PRO A 52 18.55 -23.16 -11.40
CA PRO A 52 17.97 -23.50 -12.71
C PRO A 52 17.12 -22.38 -13.30
N VAL A 53 16.35 -21.66 -12.49
CA VAL A 53 15.50 -20.54 -12.94
C VAL A 53 16.35 -19.36 -13.45
N TYR A 54 17.48 -19.10 -12.81
CA TYR A 54 18.40 -18.05 -13.25
C TYR A 54 19.05 -18.40 -14.58
N ILE A 55 19.48 -19.67 -14.75
CA ILE A 55 20.08 -20.16 -16.02
C ILE A 55 19.05 -20.13 -17.14
N MET A 56 17.81 -20.59 -16.91
CA MET A 56 16.73 -20.48 -17.89
C MET A 56 16.46 -19.01 -18.28
N ARG A 57 16.53 -18.10 -17.32
CA ARG A 57 16.35 -16.67 -17.57
C ARG A 57 17.48 -16.07 -18.42
N LYS A 58 18.71 -16.57 -18.33
CA LYS A 58 19.82 -16.22 -19.21
C LYS A 58 19.63 -16.86 -20.58
N ALA A 59 19.38 -18.15 -20.64
CA ALA A 59 19.26 -18.93 -21.88
C ALA A 59 18.20 -18.38 -22.84
N ARG A 60 17.02 -18.05 -22.36
CA ARG A 60 15.90 -17.52 -23.17
C ARG A 60 16.20 -16.19 -23.88
N LYS A 61 17.29 -15.49 -23.52
CA LYS A 61 17.73 -14.26 -24.18
C LYS A 61 18.69 -14.52 -25.33
N LEU A 62 19.24 -15.72 -25.43
CA LEU A 62 20.18 -16.10 -26.45
C LEU A 62 19.47 -16.49 -27.74
N LYS A 63 19.95 -15.95 -28.87
CA LYS A 63 19.35 -16.22 -30.17
C LYS A 63 19.40 -17.71 -30.52
N CYS A 64 20.56 -18.36 -30.32
CA CYS A 64 20.72 -19.80 -30.55
C CYS A 64 19.72 -20.65 -29.76
N PHE A 65 19.46 -20.30 -28.49
CA PHE A 65 18.46 -20.99 -27.65
C PHE A 65 17.04 -20.82 -28.22
N GLN A 66 16.70 -19.60 -28.64
CA GLN A 66 15.39 -19.32 -29.24
C GLN A 66 15.18 -20.08 -30.55
N GLU A 67 16.21 -20.13 -31.40
CA GLU A 67 16.18 -20.87 -32.64
C GLU A 67 16.04 -22.38 -32.40
N LYS A 68 16.79 -22.93 -31.43
CA LYS A 68 16.67 -24.36 -31.06
C LYS A 68 15.29 -24.74 -30.52
N ILE A 69 14.68 -23.90 -29.71
CA ILE A 69 13.29 -24.14 -29.25
C ILE A 69 12.31 -24.13 -30.40
N LYS A 70 12.46 -23.21 -31.35
CA LYS A 70 11.61 -23.11 -32.55
C LYS A 70 11.67 -24.34 -33.48
N GLU A 71 12.72 -25.16 -33.39
CA GLU A 71 12.80 -26.43 -34.12
C GLU A 71 11.73 -27.42 -33.61
N PHE A 72 11.37 -27.36 -32.32
CA PHE A 72 10.49 -28.33 -31.67
C PHE A 72 9.08 -27.80 -31.39
N VAL A 73 8.97 -26.49 -31.10
CA VAL A 73 7.73 -25.88 -30.64
C VAL A 73 7.48 -24.55 -31.35
N GLU A 74 6.31 -24.42 -31.94
CA GLU A 74 5.84 -23.19 -32.56
C GLU A 74 5.21 -22.28 -31.49
N ASN A 75 5.29 -20.96 -31.72
CA ASN A 75 4.60 -19.97 -30.91
C ASN A 75 4.77 -20.18 -29.41
N TYR A 76 6.00 -20.36 -28.99
CA TYR A 76 6.29 -20.75 -27.62
C TYR A 76 6.46 -19.60 -26.64
N TYR A 77 6.20 -19.91 -25.38
CA TYR A 77 6.48 -19.03 -24.25
C TYR A 77 7.17 -19.78 -23.12
N ILE A 78 8.09 -19.13 -22.43
CA ILE A 78 8.83 -19.71 -21.31
C ILE A 78 8.60 -18.89 -20.03
N SER A 79 8.07 -19.54 -18.99
CA SER A 79 7.93 -19.00 -17.65
C SER A 79 8.59 -19.90 -16.63
N GLY A 80 9.59 -19.40 -15.91
CA GLY A 80 10.37 -20.24 -15.01
C GLY A 80 11.02 -21.40 -15.76
N LEU A 81 10.70 -22.63 -15.36
CA LEU A 81 11.13 -23.88 -16.00
C LEU A 81 10.02 -24.53 -16.85
N ILE A 82 8.99 -23.78 -17.22
CA ILE A 82 7.88 -24.25 -18.04
C ILE A 82 7.96 -23.58 -19.41
N LEU A 83 7.94 -24.39 -20.46
CA LEU A 83 7.76 -23.98 -21.84
C LEU A 83 6.31 -24.31 -22.25
N MET A 84 5.62 -23.37 -22.87
CA MET A 84 4.31 -23.55 -23.42
C MET A 84 4.32 -23.26 -24.91
N GLY A 85 3.63 -24.08 -25.71
CA GLY A 85 3.54 -23.88 -27.14
C GLY A 85 2.98 -25.10 -27.87
N LYS A 86 2.81 -24.96 -29.19
CA LYS A 86 2.34 -26.04 -30.05
C LYS A 86 3.54 -26.86 -30.55
N PRO A 87 3.61 -28.19 -30.26
CA PRO A 87 4.70 -29.01 -30.82
C PRO A 87 4.57 -29.12 -32.32
N LYS A 88 5.67 -28.98 -33.05
CA LYS A 88 5.69 -29.24 -34.51
C LYS A 88 5.37 -30.68 -34.85
N ASP A 89 5.80 -31.59 -34.00
CA ASP A 89 5.47 -33.02 -34.06
C ASP A 89 4.71 -33.43 -32.80
N ILE A 90 3.42 -33.75 -32.96
CA ILE A 90 2.56 -34.17 -31.86
C ILE A 90 3.03 -35.50 -31.23
N SER A 91 3.75 -36.33 -31.96
CA SER A 91 4.34 -37.58 -31.42
C SER A 91 5.48 -37.34 -30.47
N GLN A 92 6.14 -36.17 -30.56
CA GLN A 92 7.33 -35.85 -29.81
C GLN A 92 6.99 -35.45 -28.36
N LYS A 93 7.16 -36.39 -27.46
CA LYS A 93 6.87 -36.19 -26.03
C LYS A 93 8.01 -35.58 -25.23
N ARG A 94 9.22 -35.61 -25.76
CA ARG A 94 10.45 -35.11 -25.09
C ARG A 94 11.46 -34.63 -26.08
N PHE A 95 12.23 -33.60 -25.73
CA PHE A 95 13.43 -33.17 -26.46
C PHE A 95 14.50 -32.70 -25.47
N LYS A 96 15.73 -32.78 -25.85
CA LYS A 96 16.87 -32.38 -25.04
C LYS A 96 17.95 -31.75 -25.92
N PHE A 97 18.71 -30.84 -25.35
CA PHE A 97 19.94 -30.31 -25.94
C PHE A 97 20.85 -29.77 -24.83
N TYR A 98 22.07 -29.47 -25.19
CA TYR A 98 23.06 -28.89 -24.31
C TYR A 98 23.37 -27.47 -24.74
N LEU A 99 23.52 -26.55 -23.79
CA LEU A 99 23.85 -25.15 -24.02
C LEU A 99 25.08 -24.78 -23.23
N LYS A 100 26.11 -24.30 -23.93
CA LYS A 100 27.28 -23.66 -23.33
C LYS A 100 27.01 -22.16 -23.27
N ILE A 101 26.97 -21.62 -22.05
CA ILE A 101 26.81 -20.18 -21.83
C ILE A 101 28.18 -19.58 -21.55
N ASN A 102 28.70 -18.81 -22.52
CA ASN A 102 29.93 -18.06 -22.36
C ASN A 102 29.62 -16.61 -21.97
N GLU A 103 30.44 -16.03 -21.07
CA GLU A 103 30.31 -14.61 -20.69
C GLU A 103 31.05 -13.67 -21.68
N SER A 104 32.01 -14.21 -22.40
CA SER A 104 32.90 -13.46 -23.30
C SER A 104 32.89 -13.89 -24.76
N GLN A 105 32.24 -14.99 -25.12
CA GLN A 105 32.14 -15.53 -26.49
C GLN A 105 30.70 -15.87 -26.85
N GLU A 106 30.41 -16.15 -28.14
CA GLU A 106 29.08 -16.63 -28.52
C GLU A 106 28.73 -17.94 -27.84
N SER A 107 27.51 -18.01 -27.31
CA SER A 107 27.00 -19.22 -26.66
C SER A 107 26.66 -20.27 -27.73
N GLU A 108 27.02 -21.52 -27.48
CA GLU A 108 26.87 -22.61 -28.43
C GLU A 108 25.88 -23.67 -27.94
N ILE A 109 25.16 -24.30 -28.88
CA ILE A 109 24.23 -25.41 -28.62
C ILE A 109 24.72 -26.71 -29.22
N PHE A 110 24.56 -27.79 -28.50
CA PHE A 110 24.94 -29.13 -28.89
C PHE A 110 23.78 -30.10 -28.66
N GLU A 111 23.59 -31.08 -29.55
CA GLU A 111 22.60 -32.15 -29.39
C GLU A 111 23.04 -33.24 -28.40
N ASN A 112 24.34 -33.48 -28.37
CA ASN A 112 25.00 -34.41 -27.47
C ASN A 112 25.96 -33.67 -26.55
N LYS A 113 26.29 -34.27 -25.38
CA LYS A 113 27.24 -33.70 -24.44
C LYS A 113 28.60 -33.52 -25.16
N PRO A 114 29.13 -32.30 -25.26
CA PRO A 114 30.43 -32.07 -25.92
C PRO A 114 31.56 -32.64 -25.04
N GLU A 115 32.45 -33.38 -25.68
CA GLU A 115 33.67 -33.87 -25.04
C GLU A 115 34.72 -32.72 -25.02
N ASN A 116 35.35 -32.51 -23.85
CA ASN A 116 36.50 -31.61 -23.63
C ASN A 116 36.33 -30.13 -24.04
N LYS A 117 35.33 -29.41 -23.51
CA LYS A 117 35.31 -27.95 -23.66
C LYS A 117 35.31 -27.21 -22.32
N GLU A 118 36.23 -26.27 -22.12
CA GLU A 118 36.24 -25.34 -21.01
C GLU A 118 34.98 -24.48 -20.99
N GLY A 119 34.30 -24.36 -19.85
CA GLY A 119 33.12 -23.52 -19.64
C GLY A 119 31.91 -24.30 -19.06
N LYS A 120 30.91 -23.53 -18.59
CA LYS A 120 29.72 -24.11 -17.97
C LYS A 120 28.73 -24.63 -19.01
N ILE A 121 28.49 -25.91 -19.00
CA ILE A 121 27.58 -26.62 -19.89
C ILE A 121 26.32 -27.00 -19.13
N TYR A 122 25.16 -26.65 -19.66
CA TYR A 122 23.85 -26.90 -19.11
C TYR A 122 23.04 -27.82 -20.01
N LYS A 123 22.41 -28.84 -19.45
CA LYS A 123 21.51 -29.74 -20.13
C LYS A 123 20.07 -29.32 -19.90
N PHE A 124 19.39 -29.06 -20.97
CA PHE A 124 17.96 -28.75 -21.00
C PHE A 124 17.18 -29.98 -21.49
N LYS A 125 16.31 -30.51 -20.65
CA LYS A 125 15.44 -31.65 -20.97
C LYS A 125 13.99 -31.25 -20.78
N PHE A 126 13.30 -31.12 -21.89
CA PHE A 126 11.89 -30.77 -21.92
C PHE A 126 11.04 -32.04 -21.99
N LYS A 127 10.03 -32.13 -21.09
CA LYS A 127 9.06 -33.23 -21.08
C LYS A 127 7.67 -32.64 -21.16
N ARG A 128 6.91 -33.06 -22.21
CA ARG A 128 5.54 -32.64 -22.41
C ARG A 128 4.63 -33.25 -21.34
N LYS A 129 3.72 -32.48 -20.76
CA LYS A 129 2.62 -32.97 -19.96
C LYS A 129 1.64 -33.77 -20.84
N LYS A 130 0.87 -34.68 -20.24
CA LYS A 130 0.00 -35.60 -21.01
C LYS A 130 -1.18 -34.87 -21.63
N GLU A 131 -1.70 -33.86 -20.97
CA GLU A 131 -2.90 -33.13 -21.32
C GLU A 131 -2.54 -31.80 -21.98
N ASP A 132 -3.38 -31.37 -22.93
CA ASP A 132 -3.27 -30.05 -23.52
C ASP A 132 -3.91 -28.97 -22.61
N LEU A 133 -3.77 -27.70 -22.99
CA LEU A 133 -4.26 -26.60 -22.19
C LEU A 133 -5.78 -26.59 -22.02
N SER A 134 -6.55 -27.10 -22.99
CA SER A 134 -8.02 -27.13 -22.90
C SER A 134 -8.49 -28.03 -21.77
N LYS A 135 -7.93 -29.25 -21.69
CA LYS A 135 -8.20 -30.19 -20.60
C LYS A 135 -7.67 -29.71 -19.25
N MET A 136 -6.50 -29.04 -19.24
CA MET A 136 -5.93 -28.45 -18.04
C MET A 136 -6.76 -27.28 -17.49
N MET A 137 -7.49 -26.57 -18.35
CA MET A 137 -8.39 -25.49 -17.90
C MET A 137 -9.72 -26.05 -17.34
N GLU A 138 -10.12 -27.23 -17.77
CA GLU A 138 -11.27 -27.96 -17.19
C GLU A 138 -10.92 -28.49 -15.79
N ASP A 139 -9.66 -28.87 -15.58
CA ASP A 139 -9.15 -29.31 -14.30
C ASP A 139 -8.77 -28.08 -13.46
N LYS A 140 -9.53 -27.81 -12.41
CA LYS A 140 -9.52 -26.60 -11.56
C LYS A 140 -8.18 -26.32 -10.82
N ASN A 141 -7.05 -26.75 -11.37
CA ASN A 141 -5.72 -26.52 -10.76
C ASN A 141 -5.17 -25.14 -11.07
N SER A 142 -5.07 -24.29 -10.03
CA SER A 142 -4.68 -22.88 -10.10
C SER A 142 -3.33 -22.58 -10.77
N GLY A 143 -2.37 -23.50 -10.70
CA GLY A 143 -1.02 -23.30 -11.28
C GLY A 143 -1.03 -23.31 -12.82
N GLU A 144 -1.93 -24.03 -13.45
CA GLU A 144 -1.98 -24.20 -14.90
C GLU A 144 -2.76 -23.05 -15.54
N ALA A 145 -3.89 -22.66 -14.96
CA ALA A 145 -4.64 -21.45 -15.38
C ALA A 145 -3.77 -20.19 -15.30
N GLN A 146 -2.89 -20.08 -14.30
CA GLN A 146 -1.95 -18.97 -14.20
C GLN A 146 -0.91 -18.97 -15.34
N CYS A 147 -0.45 -20.14 -15.81
CA CYS A 147 0.44 -20.23 -16.96
C CYS A 147 -0.24 -19.73 -18.24
N VAL A 148 -1.52 -20.08 -18.44
CA VAL A 148 -2.33 -19.58 -19.56
C VAL A 148 -2.48 -18.05 -19.47
N ALA A 149 -2.85 -17.53 -18.30
CA ALA A 149 -2.96 -16.09 -18.09
C ALA A 149 -1.65 -15.35 -18.40
N ASN A 150 -0.50 -15.92 -18.03
CA ASN A 150 0.82 -15.36 -18.35
C ASN A 150 1.11 -15.32 -19.86
N TYR A 151 0.70 -16.36 -20.60
CA TYR A 151 0.80 -16.37 -22.05
C TYR A 151 -0.10 -15.32 -22.69
N LEU A 152 -1.37 -15.26 -22.29
CA LEU A 152 -2.31 -14.24 -22.76
C LEU A 152 -1.82 -12.81 -22.49
N ASN A 153 -1.11 -12.60 -21.39
CA ASN A 153 -0.48 -11.30 -21.11
C ASN A 153 0.61 -10.90 -22.12
N ILE A 154 1.29 -11.86 -22.71
CA ILE A 154 2.25 -11.56 -23.77
C ILE A 154 1.52 -11.26 -25.07
N CYS A 155 0.52 -12.05 -25.39
CA CYS A 155 -0.34 -11.80 -26.52
C CYS A 155 -0.98 -10.40 -26.42
N LEU A 156 -1.56 -10.07 -25.30
CA LEU A 156 -2.11 -8.75 -25.02
C LEU A 156 -1.06 -7.63 -25.21
N GLY A 157 0.16 -7.84 -24.74
CA GLY A 157 1.24 -6.89 -24.94
C GLY A 157 1.61 -6.63 -26.41
N LYS A 158 1.50 -7.66 -27.29
CA LYS A 158 1.69 -7.52 -28.74
C LYS A 158 0.52 -6.73 -29.37
N ILE A 159 -0.74 -7.01 -28.97
CA ILE A 159 -1.92 -6.25 -29.42
C ILE A 159 -1.81 -4.80 -29.03
N LEU A 160 -1.51 -4.52 -27.77
CA LEU A 160 -1.39 -3.15 -27.26
C LEU A 160 -0.34 -2.36 -28.00
N LYS A 161 0.76 -3.02 -28.43
CA LYS A 161 1.76 -2.37 -29.30
C LYS A 161 1.16 -1.99 -30.67
N LYS A 162 0.30 -2.81 -31.24
CA LYS A 162 -0.44 -2.47 -32.48
C LYS A 162 -1.48 -1.36 -32.27
N CYS A 163 -1.95 -1.18 -31.03
CA CYS A 163 -2.81 -0.06 -30.62
C CYS A 163 -2.00 1.21 -30.26
N ASP A 164 -0.74 1.33 -30.70
CA ASP A 164 0.16 2.43 -30.37
C ASP A 164 0.50 2.59 -28.88
N TYR A 165 0.25 1.58 -28.07
CA TYR A 165 0.67 1.55 -26.68
C TYR A 165 2.12 1.05 -26.52
N THR A 166 2.94 1.82 -25.84
CA THR A 166 4.31 1.45 -25.48
C THR A 166 4.36 1.01 -24.01
N LYS A 167 5.04 -0.11 -23.75
CA LYS A 167 5.19 -0.60 -22.37
C LYS A 167 6.15 0.30 -21.59
N ASP A 168 5.70 0.82 -20.45
CA ASP A 168 6.55 1.58 -19.54
C ASP A 168 7.56 0.65 -18.84
N ARG A 169 8.84 0.74 -19.25
CA ARG A 169 9.94 -0.04 -18.68
C ARG A 169 10.43 0.51 -17.34
N THR A 170 10.03 1.71 -17.01
CA THR A 170 10.47 2.43 -15.80
C THR A 170 9.63 2.10 -14.58
N SER A 171 8.39 1.64 -14.79
CA SER A 171 7.50 1.17 -13.75
C SER A 171 7.76 -0.31 -13.43
N ARG A 172 7.76 -0.66 -12.13
CA ARG A 172 7.72 -2.07 -11.70
C ARG A 172 6.38 -2.74 -12.02
N LYS A 173 5.36 -1.94 -12.34
CA LYS A 173 4.02 -2.39 -12.71
C LYS A 173 3.94 -2.51 -14.23
N ILE A 174 3.10 -3.43 -14.72
CA ILE A 174 2.81 -3.53 -16.14
C ILE A 174 1.92 -2.33 -16.50
N LEU A 175 2.51 -1.31 -17.08
CA LEU A 175 1.85 -0.10 -17.52
C LEU A 175 2.20 0.15 -18.98
N TYR A 176 1.21 0.51 -19.77
CA TYR A 176 1.34 0.89 -21.17
C TYR A 176 0.89 2.33 -21.33
N TYR A 177 1.49 3.10 -22.23
CA TYR A 177 1.11 4.49 -22.53
C TYR A 177 1.21 4.80 -24.01
N GLN A 178 0.39 5.74 -24.46
CA GLN A 178 0.37 6.18 -25.86
C GLN A 178 1.34 7.36 -26.04
N THR A 179 2.34 7.20 -26.92
CA THR A 179 3.35 8.23 -27.19
C THR A 179 2.87 9.27 -28.19
N LYS A 180 2.00 8.89 -29.12
CA LYS A 180 1.46 9.79 -30.16
C LYS A 180 0.42 10.78 -29.65
N GLU A 181 -0.26 10.46 -28.56
CA GLU A 181 -1.26 11.32 -27.91
C GLU A 181 -0.68 12.00 -26.67
N ALA A 182 0.61 12.37 -26.69
CA ALA A 182 1.19 13.16 -25.61
C ALA A 182 0.58 14.56 -25.62
N GLU A 183 -0.33 14.81 -24.70
CA GLU A 183 -0.87 16.15 -24.50
C GLU A 183 0.08 16.97 -23.65
N ASN A 184 0.23 18.25 -24.03
CA ASN A 184 0.98 19.17 -23.21
C ASN A 184 0.27 19.36 -21.86
N ALA A 185 0.97 19.07 -20.77
CA ALA A 185 0.44 19.13 -19.41
C ALA A 185 -0.01 20.53 -18.98
N LEU A 186 0.26 21.58 -19.78
CA LEU A 186 -0.26 22.93 -19.57
C LEU A 186 -1.80 23.00 -19.54
N SER A 187 -2.48 22.19 -20.33
CA SER A 187 -3.95 22.11 -20.34
C SER A 187 -4.53 21.59 -19.02
N LEU A 188 -3.70 20.93 -18.22
CA LEU A 188 -4.05 20.33 -16.93
C LEU A 188 -3.57 21.18 -15.73
N GLY A 189 -3.16 22.42 -15.95
CA GLY A 189 -2.60 23.28 -14.90
C GLY A 189 -1.19 22.86 -14.44
N LEU A 190 -0.52 22.01 -15.21
CA LEU A 190 0.88 21.60 -14.98
C LEU A 190 1.82 22.61 -15.67
N ASN A 191 3.00 22.82 -15.09
CA ASN A 191 4.06 23.61 -15.70
C ASN A 191 4.53 22.99 -17.02
N GLN A 192 5.18 23.77 -17.91
CA GLN A 192 5.80 23.27 -19.15
C GLN A 192 6.80 22.13 -18.93
N ARG A 193 7.17 21.87 -17.67
CA ARG A 193 8.12 20.82 -17.25
C ARG A 193 7.57 19.40 -17.32
N TYR A 194 6.26 19.23 -17.51
CA TYR A 194 5.60 17.93 -17.47
C TYR A 194 4.86 17.62 -18.75
N LEU A 195 4.94 16.37 -19.16
CA LEU A 195 4.16 15.79 -20.25
C LEU A 195 3.17 14.80 -19.66
N TYR A 196 1.95 14.88 -20.13
CA TYR A 196 0.87 13.97 -19.76
C TYR A 196 0.67 12.92 -20.85
N PHE A 197 0.57 11.66 -20.45
CA PHE A 197 0.31 10.54 -21.33
C PHE A 197 -0.90 9.75 -20.84
N PRO A 198 -1.91 9.52 -21.69
CA PRO A 198 -2.91 8.50 -21.42
C PRO A 198 -2.21 7.14 -21.25
N ALA A 199 -2.55 6.44 -20.20
CA ALA A 199 -1.91 5.18 -19.86
C ALA A 199 -2.93 4.10 -19.51
N LEU A 200 -2.53 2.85 -19.65
CA LEU A 200 -3.36 1.68 -19.42
C LEU A 200 -2.61 0.64 -18.62
N LYS A 201 -3.22 0.12 -17.58
CA LYS A 201 -2.82 -1.15 -17.02
C LYS A 201 -3.77 -2.22 -17.57
N ALA A 202 -3.23 -3.13 -18.38
CA ALA A 202 -3.97 -4.25 -18.95
C ALA A 202 -3.29 -5.55 -18.55
N VAL A 203 -4.05 -6.49 -17.97
CA VAL A 203 -3.53 -7.76 -17.49
C VAL A 203 -4.60 -8.83 -17.50
N CYS A 204 -4.25 -10.04 -17.94
CA CYS A 204 -5.07 -11.24 -17.80
C CYS A 204 -4.74 -11.92 -16.47
N GLU A 205 -5.75 -12.21 -15.68
CA GLU A 205 -5.64 -12.84 -14.36
C GLU A 205 -6.67 -13.96 -14.21
N THR A 206 -6.37 -14.91 -13.33
CA THR A 206 -7.26 -16.03 -13.01
C THR A 206 -8.16 -15.69 -11.84
N TYR A 207 -9.41 -16.13 -11.94
CA TYR A 207 -10.47 -15.90 -10.95
C TYR A 207 -11.17 -17.22 -10.60
N GLU A 208 -12.23 -17.15 -9.81
CA GLU A 208 -13.01 -18.28 -9.35
C GLU A 208 -13.38 -19.24 -10.50
N GLY A 209 -13.22 -20.53 -10.26
CA GLY A 209 -13.48 -21.59 -11.26
C GLY A 209 -12.44 -21.66 -12.38
N GLY A 210 -11.23 -21.10 -12.19
CA GLY A 210 -10.15 -21.09 -13.20
C GLY A 210 -10.41 -20.17 -14.39
N LYS A 211 -11.46 -19.34 -14.33
CA LYS A 211 -11.81 -18.39 -15.38
C LYS A 211 -10.74 -17.31 -15.51
N ILE A 212 -10.38 -16.96 -16.75
CA ILE A 212 -9.41 -15.91 -17.04
C ILE A 212 -10.15 -14.70 -17.57
N TYR A 213 -9.96 -13.57 -16.88
CA TYR A 213 -10.48 -12.28 -17.32
C TYR A 213 -9.36 -11.31 -17.64
N MET A 214 -9.54 -10.48 -18.65
CA MET A 214 -8.69 -9.34 -18.93
C MET A 214 -9.17 -8.13 -18.12
N LYS A 215 -8.30 -7.63 -17.27
CA LYS A 215 -8.52 -6.43 -16.48
C LYS A 215 -7.98 -5.22 -17.21
N LEU A 216 -8.83 -4.25 -17.50
CA LEU A 216 -8.47 -2.97 -18.11
C LEU A 216 -8.63 -1.84 -17.10
N LEU A 217 -7.58 -1.09 -16.86
CA LEU A 217 -7.60 0.02 -15.93
C LEU A 217 -6.90 1.24 -16.53
N PRO A 218 -7.67 2.20 -17.06
CA PRO A 218 -7.12 3.48 -17.51
C PRO A 218 -6.35 4.18 -16.39
N LYS A 219 -5.22 4.73 -16.73
CA LYS A 219 -4.28 5.43 -15.85
C LYS A 219 -3.76 6.68 -16.54
N HIS A 220 -3.09 7.50 -15.79
CA HIS A 220 -2.39 8.67 -16.28
C HIS A 220 -0.92 8.55 -15.93
N LEU A 221 -0.05 8.83 -16.87
CA LEU A 221 1.38 8.85 -16.68
C LEU A 221 1.87 10.28 -16.89
N ILE A 222 2.47 10.84 -15.87
CA ILE A 222 3.09 12.16 -15.93
C ILE A 222 4.59 11.92 -15.94
N LYS A 223 5.26 12.43 -16.99
CA LYS A 223 6.71 12.38 -17.15
C LYS A 223 7.26 13.79 -17.31
N THR A 224 8.52 13.94 -17.09
CA THR A 224 9.29 15.14 -17.43
C THR A 224 10.49 14.74 -18.29
N ASP A 225 10.84 15.57 -19.24
CA ASP A 225 12.06 15.43 -20.01
C ASP A 225 13.26 16.03 -19.28
N LEU A 226 13.01 16.74 -18.19
CA LEU A 226 14.06 17.40 -17.42
C LEU A 226 14.93 16.38 -16.69
N THR A 227 16.20 16.69 -16.65
CA THR A 227 17.23 15.93 -15.95
C THR A 227 17.43 16.46 -14.53
N TYR A 228 18.17 15.71 -13.73
CA TYR A 228 18.58 16.20 -12.40
C TYR A 228 19.58 17.36 -12.49
N ARG A 229 20.24 17.57 -13.64
CA ARG A 229 21.02 18.77 -13.88
C ARG A 229 20.11 20.00 -14.03
N ASP A 230 19.05 19.90 -14.84
CA ASP A 230 18.10 21.00 -14.98
C ASP A 230 17.48 21.37 -13.63
N TYR A 231 17.19 20.39 -12.79
CA TYR A 231 16.74 20.63 -11.43
C TYR A 231 17.79 21.35 -10.57
N PHE A 232 19.07 20.97 -10.69
CA PHE A 232 20.16 21.62 -9.98
C PHE A 232 20.32 23.09 -10.38
N GLU A 233 20.21 23.39 -11.67
CA GLU A 233 20.30 24.75 -12.21
C GLU A 233 19.12 25.62 -11.80
N ASP A 234 17.92 25.03 -11.64
CA ASP A 234 16.70 25.70 -11.22
C ASP A 234 16.64 26.09 -9.72
N ILE A 235 17.55 25.56 -8.90
CA ILE A 235 17.56 25.89 -7.47
C ILE A 235 18.05 27.33 -7.30
N ASN A 236 17.15 28.20 -6.85
CA ASN A 236 17.47 29.60 -6.61
C ASN A 236 18.17 29.79 -5.24
N CYS A 237 19.45 30.06 -5.26
CA CYS A 237 20.28 30.33 -4.08
C CYS A 237 21.50 31.17 -4.46
N ASN A 238 22.11 31.81 -3.44
CA ASN A 238 23.19 32.80 -3.63
C ASN A 238 24.55 32.15 -3.85
N THR A 239 24.78 30.90 -3.40
CA THR A 239 26.05 30.21 -3.52
C THR A 239 25.89 28.80 -4.09
N ILE A 240 26.92 28.30 -4.77
CA ILE A 240 26.97 26.93 -5.30
C ILE A 240 26.90 25.90 -4.16
N GLU A 241 27.54 26.17 -3.04
CA GLU A 241 27.56 25.27 -1.88
C GLU A 241 26.16 25.10 -1.26
N GLU A 242 25.43 26.20 -1.12
CA GLU A 242 24.03 26.15 -0.66
C GLU A 242 23.13 25.40 -1.66
N ARG A 243 23.33 25.64 -2.96
CA ARG A 243 22.63 24.92 -4.05
C ARG A 243 22.89 23.43 -3.96
N LEU A 244 24.12 23.00 -3.77
CA LEU A 244 24.51 21.60 -3.64
C LEU A 244 23.91 20.95 -2.41
N LYS A 245 23.87 21.65 -1.28
CA LYS A 245 23.26 21.16 -0.06
C LYS A 245 21.76 20.91 -0.26
N ILE A 246 21.05 21.88 -0.83
CA ILE A 246 19.60 21.77 -1.11
C ILE A 246 19.36 20.62 -2.12
N PHE A 247 20.18 20.56 -3.17
CA PHE A 247 20.09 19.50 -4.18
C PHE A 247 20.28 18.12 -3.55
N LYS A 248 21.36 17.93 -2.82
CA LYS A 248 21.67 16.66 -2.15
C LYS A 248 20.56 16.23 -1.20
N ASP A 249 20.08 17.13 -0.35
CA ASP A 249 18.99 16.84 0.59
C ASP A 249 17.67 16.44 -0.12
N THR A 250 17.42 17.02 -1.30
CA THR A 250 16.20 16.74 -2.07
C THR A 250 16.29 15.43 -2.85
N VAL A 251 17.43 15.14 -3.50
CA VAL A 251 17.54 14.01 -4.43
C VAL A 251 17.98 12.70 -3.78
N LEU A 252 18.58 12.75 -2.59
CA LEU A 252 18.96 11.54 -1.86
C LEU A 252 17.76 10.61 -1.67
N ASN A 253 17.99 9.32 -1.94
CA ASN A 253 16.97 8.27 -1.92
C ASN A 253 15.86 8.41 -2.98
N LYS A 254 15.87 9.42 -3.83
CA LYS A 254 14.96 9.52 -4.98
C LYS A 254 15.40 8.59 -6.09
N ARG A 255 14.56 8.47 -7.11
CA ARG A 255 14.83 7.62 -8.28
C ARG A 255 15.01 8.50 -9.50
N GLY A 256 15.96 8.12 -10.35
CA GLY A 256 16.16 8.69 -11.67
C GLY A 256 16.17 7.60 -12.73
N ILE A 257 15.94 8.00 -13.98
CA ILE A 257 16.00 7.11 -15.15
C ILE A 257 17.14 7.58 -16.04
N THR A 258 18.07 6.68 -16.32
CA THR A 258 19.14 6.98 -17.26
C THR A 258 18.60 7.24 -18.66
N THR A 259 19.01 8.35 -19.30
CA THR A 259 18.49 8.77 -20.60
C THR A 259 18.89 7.81 -21.73
N TYR A 260 20.06 7.20 -21.63
CA TYR A 260 20.68 6.39 -22.68
C TYR A 260 20.24 4.92 -22.73
N ASN A 261 19.83 4.32 -21.62
CA ASN A 261 19.40 2.91 -21.58
C ASN A 261 18.11 2.67 -20.81
N GLN A 262 17.43 3.75 -20.36
CA GLN A 262 16.14 3.72 -19.68
C GLN A 262 16.12 2.83 -18.42
N VAL A 263 17.23 2.79 -17.69
CA VAL A 263 17.34 2.03 -16.44
C VAL A 263 17.00 2.93 -15.25
N MET A 264 16.07 2.49 -14.44
CA MET A 264 15.74 3.17 -13.19
C MET A 264 16.82 2.89 -12.14
N ILE A 265 17.38 3.95 -11.58
CA ILE A 265 18.34 3.88 -10.47
C ILE A 265 17.80 4.58 -9.22
N LYS A 266 18.29 4.20 -8.07
CA LYS A 266 18.13 4.93 -6.81
C LYS A 266 19.37 5.77 -6.57
N ILE A 267 19.21 7.05 -6.28
CA ILE A 267 20.32 7.96 -5.95
C ILE A 267 20.63 7.74 -4.46
N GLU A 268 21.80 7.19 -4.17
CA GLU A 268 22.21 6.86 -2.80
C GLU A 268 23.21 7.86 -2.24
N ASP A 269 23.91 8.57 -3.11
CA ASP A 269 24.73 9.76 -2.79
C ASP A 269 24.86 10.69 -4.00
N VAL A 270 25.36 11.88 -3.80
CA VAL A 270 25.70 12.88 -4.82
C VAL A 270 27.07 13.45 -4.49
N ILE A 271 27.96 13.39 -5.48
CA ILE A 271 29.27 14.00 -5.44
C ILE A 271 29.36 15.10 -6.50
N VAL A 272 30.26 16.04 -6.35
CA VAL A 272 30.60 17.04 -7.37
C VAL A 272 32.01 16.75 -7.82
N GLU A 273 32.14 16.33 -9.07
CA GLU A 273 33.42 15.94 -9.61
C GLU A 273 33.37 16.00 -11.15
N ASN A 274 34.51 16.15 -11.77
CA ASN A 274 34.65 16.02 -13.24
C ASN A 274 34.52 14.54 -13.63
N PRO A 275 33.59 14.18 -14.53
CA PRO A 275 33.37 12.77 -14.94
C PRO A 275 34.61 12.12 -15.54
N TYR A 276 35.53 12.93 -16.13
CA TYR A 276 36.76 12.42 -16.71
C TYR A 276 37.87 12.16 -15.70
N LYS A 277 37.69 12.61 -14.44
CA LYS A 277 38.61 12.34 -13.34
C LYS A 277 38.19 11.15 -12.43
N ILE A 278 36.95 10.64 -12.58
CA ILE A 278 36.47 9.51 -11.81
C ILE A 278 36.82 8.20 -12.50
N ASP A 279 37.78 7.47 -11.98
CA ASP A 279 38.24 6.21 -12.56
C ASP A 279 37.47 5.01 -12.01
N PHE A 280 37.28 4.02 -12.89
CA PHE A 280 36.74 2.71 -12.50
C PHE A 280 37.29 1.61 -13.44
N THR A 281 37.19 0.36 -12.98
CA THR A 281 37.59 -0.80 -13.81
C THR A 281 36.32 -1.53 -14.28
N ASP A 282 36.19 -1.73 -15.59
CA ASP A 282 35.07 -2.44 -16.17
C ASP A 282 35.15 -3.98 -15.90
N LYS A 283 34.17 -4.72 -16.35
CA LYS A 283 34.11 -6.19 -16.14
C LYS A 283 35.21 -6.94 -16.88
N SER A 284 35.82 -6.34 -17.92
CA SER A 284 36.93 -6.92 -18.66
C SER A 284 38.31 -6.61 -18.07
N GLY A 285 38.35 -5.88 -16.93
CA GLY A 285 39.59 -5.48 -16.26
C GLY A 285 40.21 -4.22 -16.88
N LYS A 286 39.57 -3.57 -17.87
CA LYS A 286 40.06 -2.34 -18.48
C LYS A 286 39.73 -1.13 -17.62
N LYS A 287 40.72 -0.28 -17.36
CA LYS A 287 40.51 1.00 -16.64
C LYS A 287 39.92 2.05 -17.56
N TRP A 288 38.92 2.76 -17.06
CA TRP A 288 38.22 3.84 -17.75
C TRP A 288 37.96 4.99 -16.76
N SER A 289 37.96 6.22 -17.25
CA SER A 289 37.25 7.27 -16.56
C SER A 289 35.76 7.23 -16.93
N VAL A 290 34.87 7.70 -16.04
CA VAL A 290 33.43 7.72 -16.30
C VAL A 290 33.11 8.49 -17.56
N GLY A 291 33.73 9.66 -17.78
CA GLY A 291 33.53 10.46 -18.98
C GLY A 291 33.92 9.69 -20.26
N LYS A 292 35.16 9.15 -20.33
CA LYS A 292 35.60 8.36 -21.49
C LYS A 292 34.75 7.11 -21.74
N TYR A 293 34.31 6.42 -20.69
CA TYR A 293 33.44 5.27 -20.85
C TYR A 293 32.10 5.62 -21.49
N LEU A 294 31.50 6.74 -21.06
CA LEU A 294 30.24 7.21 -21.62
C LEU A 294 30.38 7.67 -23.07
N THR A 295 31.43 8.43 -23.39
CA THR A 295 31.65 9.00 -24.74
C THR A 295 32.19 8.00 -25.75
N GLU A 296 33.27 7.27 -25.41
CA GLU A 296 33.98 6.39 -26.36
C GLU A 296 33.31 5.01 -26.48
N LYS A 297 32.89 4.40 -25.32
CA LYS A 297 32.34 3.03 -25.33
C LYS A 297 30.82 3.01 -25.52
N LEU A 298 30.09 3.90 -24.88
CA LEU A 298 28.62 3.98 -24.99
C LEU A 298 28.16 4.95 -26.07
N LYS A 299 29.06 5.75 -26.65
CA LYS A 299 28.79 6.75 -27.69
C LYS A 299 27.68 7.73 -27.31
N ILE A 300 27.75 8.24 -26.08
CA ILE A 300 26.82 9.23 -25.53
C ILE A 300 27.49 10.60 -25.72
N ASP A 301 26.84 11.49 -26.44
CA ASP A 301 27.28 12.85 -26.63
C ASP A 301 26.90 13.77 -25.48
N GLY A 302 27.57 14.94 -25.41
CA GLY A 302 27.22 15.99 -24.44
C GLY A 302 27.72 15.75 -23.02
N ILE A 303 28.73 14.94 -22.81
CA ILE A 303 29.41 14.82 -21.50
C ILE A 303 30.45 15.94 -21.41
N TYR A 304 30.26 16.86 -20.48
CA TYR A 304 31.13 17.99 -20.28
C TYR A 304 32.36 17.62 -19.44
N ASP A 305 33.53 18.23 -19.79
CA ASP A 305 34.77 18.10 -19.04
C ASP A 305 34.86 19.20 -17.98
N GLU A 306 33.91 19.18 -17.05
CA GLU A 306 33.78 20.14 -15.95
C GLU A 306 33.26 19.47 -14.67
N GLU A 307 33.42 20.13 -13.54
CA GLU A 307 32.85 19.67 -12.29
C GLU A 307 31.33 19.82 -12.30
N MET A 308 30.62 18.74 -12.03
CA MET A 308 29.18 18.70 -12.04
C MET A 308 28.60 17.73 -10.99
N PRO A 309 27.33 17.87 -10.66
CA PRO A 309 26.68 16.89 -9.80
C PRO A 309 26.61 15.52 -10.48
N ILE A 310 27.10 14.50 -9.78
CA ILE A 310 27.12 13.10 -10.21
C ILE A 310 26.35 12.27 -9.20
N ALA A 311 25.32 11.58 -9.67
CA ALA A 311 24.55 10.66 -8.84
C ALA A 311 25.34 9.35 -8.63
N VAL A 312 25.42 8.93 -7.40
CA VAL A 312 26.09 7.69 -7.00
C VAL A 312 25.06 6.62 -6.66
N ARG A 313 25.22 5.45 -7.28
CA ARG A 313 24.48 4.23 -6.94
C ARG A 313 25.44 3.20 -6.37
N ILE A 314 25.12 2.63 -5.25
CA ILE A 314 25.88 1.55 -4.63
C ILE A 314 25.37 0.21 -5.19
N ILE A 315 26.28 -0.61 -5.73
CA ILE A 315 25.95 -1.98 -6.11
C ILE A 315 26.27 -2.88 -4.91
N ASP A 316 25.28 -3.12 -4.07
CA ASP A 316 25.38 -4.12 -3.04
C ASP A 316 24.59 -5.38 -3.48
N LYS A 317 25.30 -6.44 -3.81
CA LYS A 317 24.70 -7.76 -4.00
C LYS A 317 24.61 -8.46 -2.65
N GLY A 318 23.54 -8.13 -1.89
CA GLY A 318 23.16 -8.92 -0.73
C GLY A 318 23.79 -8.56 0.62
N GLY A 319 24.22 -7.31 0.82
CA GLY A 319 24.67 -6.83 2.15
C GLY A 319 25.99 -7.44 2.67
N LYS A 320 26.73 -8.13 1.82
CA LYS A 320 27.95 -8.85 2.19
C LYS A 320 29.25 -8.05 2.06
N LEU A 321 29.24 -6.92 1.37
CA LEU A 321 30.43 -6.10 1.16
C LEU A 321 30.48 -4.95 2.17
N LYS A 322 31.47 -4.98 3.06
CA LYS A 322 31.75 -3.91 4.04
C LYS A 322 33.01 -3.12 3.57
N GLY A 323 32.99 -1.81 3.73
CA GLY A 323 34.16 -0.97 3.48
C GLY A 323 34.49 -0.74 2.01
N GLU A 324 35.77 -0.84 1.64
CA GLU A 324 36.36 -0.51 0.34
C GLU A 324 35.90 -1.40 -0.82
N ASP A 325 35.32 -2.56 -0.54
CA ASP A 325 34.82 -3.49 -1.57
C ASP A 325 33.48 -3.09 -2.22
N ARG A 326 32.87 -2.00 -1.80
CA ARG A 326 31.61 -1.54 -2.40
C ARG A 326 31.85 -1.00 -3.80
N LYS A 327 31.17 -1.58 -4.78
CA LYS A 327 31.20 -1.07 -6.16
C LYS A 327 30.19 0.06 -6.33
N PHE A 328 30.69 1.20 -6.84
CA PHE A 328 29.89 2.38 -7.10
C PHE A 328 29.66 2.53 -8.60
N ILE A 329 28.47 3.00 -8.98
CA ILE A 329 28.18 3.49 -10.32
C ILE A 329 27.98 4.99 -10.22
N HIS A 330 28.75 5.75 -10.98
CA HIS A 330 28.67 7.20 -11.09
C HIS A 330 27.93 7.57 -12.36
N ILE A 331 26.91 8.37 -12.26
CA ILE A 331 26.06 8.80 -13.38
C ILE A 331 25.96 10.33 -13.34
N PRO A 332 26.48 11.04 -14.33
CA PRO A 332 26.29 12.48 -14.43
C PRO A 332 24.79 12.84 -14.40
N CYS A 333 24.44 13.83 -13.60
CA CYS A 333 23.03 14.19 -13.38
C CYS A 333 22.31 14.64 -14.65
N GLN A 334 23.01 15.11 -15.64
CA GLN A 334 22.48 15.41 -17.00
C GLN A 334 22.00 14.17 -17.77
N LEU A 335 22.52 12.99 -17.44
CA LEU A 335 22.08 11.72 -18.03
C LEU A 335 21.02 11.01 -17.19
N LEU A 336 20.43 11.70 -16.25
CA LEU A 336 19.48 11.13 -15.33
C LEU A 336 18.18 11.94 -15.29
N SER A 337 17.15 11.45 -15.97
CA SER A 337 15.83 12.07 -15.98
C SER A 337 15.17 11.98 -14.59
N VAL A 338 14.48 13.04 -14.21
CA VAL A 338 13.75 13.15 -12.95
C VAL A 338 12.55 12.21 -12.93
N VAL A 339 12.31 11.54 -11.81
CA VAL A 339 11.15 10.68 -11.59
C VAL A 339 10.30 11.20 -10.45
N GLY A 340 9.06 11.51 -10.75
CA GLY A 340 8.13 12.06 -9.79
C GLY A 340 8.25 13.59 -9.64
N ASN A 341 7.55 14.13 -8.66
CA ASN A 341 7.56 15.58 -8.41
C ASN A 341 8.74 15.97 -7.50
N VAL A 342 9.90 16.22 -8.09
CA VAL A 342 11.09 16.71 -7.37
C VAL A 342 11.09 18.24 -7.28
N PHE A 343 10.49 18.91 -8.26
CA PHE A 343 10.43 20.37 -8.35
C PHE A 343 9.50 21.03 -7.33
N GLY A 344 8.73 20.23 -6.55
CA GLY A 344 7.78 20.76 -5.57
C GLY A 344 6.55 21.43 -6.19
N ASP A 345 6.35 21.28 -7.49
CA ASP A 345 5.21 21.86 -8.19
C ASP A 345 3.89 21.30 -7.68
N LYS A 346 2.91 22.16 -7.47
CA LYS A 346 1.53 21.74 -7.14
C LYS A 346 0.83 21.22 -8.38
N ILE A 347 0.91 19.92 -8.58
CA ILE A 347 0.14 19.26 -9.65
C ILE A 347 -1.31 19.15 -9.20
N ASP A 348 -2.21 19.84 -9.89
CA ASP A 348 -3.65 19.64 -9.64
C ASP A 348 -4.13 18.38 -10.35
N ILE A 349 -3.99 17.26 -9.63
CA ILE A 349 -4.49 15.96 -10.11
C ILE A 349 -6.02 15.83 -10.09
N LYS A 350 -6.75 16.83 -9.63
CA LYS A 350 -8.22 16.74 -9.57
C LYS A 350 -8.84 16.69 -10.96
N SER A 351 -8.25 17.38 -11.93
CA SER A 351 -8.67 17.35 -13.34
C SER A 351 -8.48 15.97 -14.00
N LEU A 352 -7.64 15.09 -13.43
CA LEU A 352 -7.40 13.74 -13.91
C LEU A 352 -8.32 12.70 -13.27
N ILE A 353 -9.14 13.11 -12.31
CA ILE A 353 -10.03 12.19 -11.59
C ILE A 353 -11.28 11.97 -12.43
N GLN A 354 -11.42 10.78 -12.99
CA GLN A 354 -12.57 10.38 -13.79
C GLN A 354 -13.72 9.91 -12.90
N ASN A 355 -14.93 10.38 -13.18
CA ASN A 355 -16.14 9.83 -12.60
C ASN A 355 -16.42 8.39 -13.13
N PRO A 356 -17.34 7.63 -12.54
CA PRO A 356 -17.61 6.25 -12.96
C PRO A 356 -17.98 6.11 -14.44
N ASN A 357 -18.80 7.00 -14.94
CA ASN A 357 -19.28 6.99 -16.32
C ASN A 357 -18.15 7.27 -17.32
N GLU A 358 -17.35 8.31 -17.09
CA GLU A 358 -16.18 8.63 -17.90
C GLU A 358 -15.19 7.46 -17.93
N LYS A 359 -14.94 6.86 -16.77
CA LYS A 359 -14.01 5.74 -16.65
C LYS A 359 -14.51 4.49 -17.39
N LEU A 360 -15.78 4.15 -17.28
CA LEU A 360 -16.34 3.00 -17.99
C LEU A 360 -16.34 3.24 -19.51
N LYS A 361 -16.72 4.43 -19.98
CA LYS A 361 -16.64 4.79 -21.41
C LYS A 361 -15.21 4.65 -21.98
N GLU A 362 -14.21 5.06 -21.20
CA GLU A 362 -12.81 4.87 -21.61
C GLU A 362 -12.40 3.39 -21.65
N ILE A 363 -12.80 2.60 -20.65
CA ILE A 363 -12.57 1.14 -20.64
C ILE A 363 -13.19 0.49 -21.89
N GLU A 364 -14.41 0.88 -22.25
CA GLU A 364 -15.11 0.35 -23.42
C GLU A 364 -14.44 0.76 -24.73
N LYS A 365 -14.00 2.03 -24.84
CA LYS A 365 -13.22 2.51 -25.98
C LYS A 365 -11.96 1.65 -26.16
N ILE A 366 -11.23 1.41 -25.09
CA ILE A 366 -10.00 0.60 -25.12
C ILE A 366 -10.33 -0.85 -25.48
N ARG A 367 -11.38 -1.43 -24.90
CA ARG A 367 -11.83 -2.79 -25.20
C ARG A 367 -12.13 -2.96 -26.68
N LYS A 368 -12.95 -2.08 -27.26
CA LYS A 368 -13.28 -2.08 -28.69
C LYS A 368 -12.05 -1.91 -29.59
N LEU A 369 -11.10 -1.07 -29.18
CA LEU A 369 -9.83 -0.89 -29.91
C LEU A 369 -8.98 -2.18 -29.89
N ILE A 370 -8.91 -2.86 -28.76
CA ILE A 370 -8.20 -4.15 -28.62
C ILE A 370 -8.90 -5.19 -29.49
N GLU A 371 -10.23 -5.26 -29.47
CA GLU A 371 -11.06 -6.15 -30.26
C GLU A 371 -10.82 -5.93 -31.76
N GLN A 372 -10.92 -4.69 -32.24
CA GLN A 372 -10.69 -4.34 -33.64
C GLN A 372 -9.27 -4.71 -34.09
N LYS A 373 -8.24 -4.35 -33.29
CA LYS A 373 -6.84 -4.64 -33.64
C LYS A 373 -6.49 -6.11 -33.52
N SER A 374 -7.22 -6.90 -32.76
CA SER A 374 -7.09 -8.35 -32.73
C SER A 374 -7.62 -8.97 -34.04
N MET A 375 -8.66 -8.40 -34.65
CA MET A 375 -9.24 -8.85 -35.90
C MET A 375 -8.40 -8.48 -37.14
N ASP A 376 -7.79 -7.28 -37.13
CA ASP A 376 -6.97 -6.75 -38.23
C ASP A 376 -5.62 -7.47 -38.43
N SER A 377 -5.25 -8.40 -37.56
CA SER A 377 -3.94 -9.03 -37.64
C SER A 377 -3.92 -10.19 -38.62
N GLN A 378 -3.28 -10.01 -39.78
CA GLN A 378 -2.95 -11.07 -40.73
C GLN A 378 -1.92 -12.09 -40.15
N GLU A 379 -1.29 -11.80 -39.02
CA GLU A 379 -0.43 -12.75 -38.32
C GLU A 379 -1.31 -13.68 -37.48
N GLU A 380 -1.44 -14.92 -37.90
CA GLU A 380 -2.27 -16.03 -37.38
C GLU A 380 -2.19 -16.27 -35.86
N GLU A 381 -1.25 -15.63 -35.15
CA GLU A 381 -0.84 -16.03 -33.82
C GLU A 381 -1.80 -15.63 -32.68
N LEU A 382 -2.63 -14.60 -32.86
CA LEU A 382 -3.43 -14.07 -31.76
C LEU A 382 -4.92 -14.30 -31.95
N HIS A 383 -5.39 -14.12 -33.17
CA HIS A 383 -6.78 -14.31 -33.56
C HIS A 383 -7.23 -15.75 -33.32
N ASN A 384 -6.27 -16.68 -33.39
CA ASN A 384 -6.55 -18.10 -33.20
C ASN A 384 -6.77 -18.49 -31.73
N TYR A 385 -6.22 -17.73 -30.78
CA TYR A 385 -6.27 -18.10 -29.35
C TYR A 385 -7.30 -17.33 -28.54
N ILE A 386 -7.57 -16.09 -28.93
CA ILE A 386 -8.53 -15.21 -28.26
C ILE A 386 -9.67 -14.99 -29.25
N GLY A 387 -10.88 -15.38 -28.91
CA GLY A 387 -12.06 -15.17 -29.74
C GLY A 387 -12.33 -13.69 -30.02
N THR A 388 -13.21 -13.43 -30.95
CA THR A 388 -13.48 -12.09 -31.52
C THR A 388 -14.37 -11.22 -30.65
N LYS A 389 -14.94 -11.73 -29.57
CA LYS A 389 -15.82 -10.99 -28.66
C LYS A 389 -15.19 -10.79 -27.31
N PHE A 390 -15.21 -9.55 -26.87
CA PHE A 390 -14.75 -9.13 -25.56
C PHE A 390 -15.93 -8.55 -24.77
N ASP A 391 -16.65 -9.39 -24.02
CA ASP A 391 -17.81 -8.97 -23.26
C ASP A 391 -17.42 -8.41 -21.87
N PRO A 392 -18.07 -7.34 -21.40
CA PRO A 392 -17.88 -6.88 -20.03
C PRO A 392 -18.37 -7.92 -19.04
N VAL A 393 -17.65 -8.08 -17.94
CA VAL A 393 -18.05 -9.00 -16.88
C VAL A 393 -19.03 -8.30 -15.96
N THR A 394 -20.26 -8.78 -15.93
CA THR A 394 -21.30 -8.39 -14.97
C THR A 394 -21.41 -9.45 -13.89
N ILE A 395 -21.51 -9.03 -12.64
CA ILE A 395 -21.54 -9.90 -11.47
C ILE A 395 -22.72 -9.54 -10.57
N ASP A 396 -23.13 -10.49 -9.75
CA ASP A 396 -24.08 -10.24 -8.68
C ASP A 396 -23.32 -9.70 -7.42
N GLY A 397 -23.85 -8.67 -6.82
CA GLY A 397 -23.42 -8.13 -5.57
C GLY A 397 -24.58 -7.98 -4.59
N GLN A 398 -24.26 -7.82 -3.33
CA GLN A 398 -25.24 -7.67 -2.25
C GLN A 398 -24.95 -6.39 -1.47
N ILE A 399 -25.98 -5.70 -1.00
CA ILE A 399 -25.83 -4.57 -0.09
C ILE A 399 -26.11 -5.09 1.33
N ILE A 400 -25.08 -5.06 2.18
CA ILE A 400 -25.18 -5.45 3.60
C ILE A 400 -25.86 -4.31 4.35
N LYS A 401 -26.79 -4.66 5.25
CA LYS A 401 -27.44 -3.70 6.16
C LYS A 401 -26.40 -2.97 7.01
N PRO A 402 -26.45 -1.64 7.07
CA PRO A 402 -25.55 -0.87 7.92
C PRO A 402 -25.85 -1.08 9.41
N PRO A 403 -24.89 -0.74 10.31
CA PRO A 403 -25.13 -0.82 11.74
C PRO A 403 -26.12 0.24 12.22
N ILE A 404 -26.83 -0.10 13.29
CA ILE A 404 -27.50 0.91 14.11
C ILE A 404 -26.45 1.61 14.96
N ILE A 405 -26.40 2.92 14.90
CA ILE A 405 -25.49 3.76 15.67
C ILE A 405 -26.16 4.12 17.01
N ILE A 406 -25.45 3.87 18.10
CA ILE A 406 -25.94 4.12 19.46
C ILE A 406 -25.10 5.24 20.05
N PHE A 407 -25.76 6.31 20.43
CA PHE A 407 -25.20 7.49 21.10
C PHE A 407 -25.48 7.45 22.62
N GLY A 408 -25.05 8.49 23.33
CA GLY A 408 -25.39 8.71 24.73
C GLY A 408 -26.90 8.68 24.96
N GLU A 409 -27.30 8.38 26.19
CA GLU A 409 -28.73 8.21 26.59
C GLU A 409 -29.47 7.15 25.78
N ASN A 410 -28.75 6.19 25.20
CA ASN A 410 -29.27 5.14 24.31
C ASN A 410 -30.03 5.65 23.07
N ILE A 411 -29.74 6.85 22.61
CA ILE A 411 -30.28 7.38 21.35
C ILE A 411 -29.78 6.49 20.21
N LYS A 412 -30.71 5.85 19.51
CA LYS A 412 -30.41 5.00 18.34
C LYS A 412 -30.71 5.73 17.05
N LYS A 413 -29.78 5.71 16.10
CA LYS A 413 -29.99 6.23 14.74
C LYS A 413 -29.64 5.15 13.73
N GLU A 414 -30.54 4.97 12.76
CA GLU A 414 -30.33 4.08 11.63
C GLU A 414 -29.59 4.83 10.51
N ILE A 415 -28.72 4.11 9.82
CA ILE A 415 -28.04 4.61 8.62
C ILE A 415 -28.87 4.15 7.42
N VAL A 416 -29.12 5.04 6.49
CA VAL A 416 -29.80 4.68 5.25
C VAL A 416 -28.92 3.68 4.47
N PRO A 417 -29.44 2.50 4.07
CA PRO A 417 -28.70 1.54 3.27
C PRO A 417 -28.07 2.18 2.03
N GLY A 418 -26.84 1.80 1.73
CA GLY A 418 -26.10 2.39 0.63
C GLY A 418 -25.41 3.73 0.94
N ASN A 419 -25.62 4.28 2.12
CA ASN A 419 -25.01 5.54 2.58
C ASN A 419 -23.91 5.30 3.62
N SER A 420 -23.03 6.29 3.77
CA SER A 420 -21.94 6.28 4.76
C SER A 420 -22.13 7.29 5.89
N ASP A 421 -23.08 8.20 5.78
CA ASP A 421 -23.22 9.33 6.68
C ASP A 421 -23.80 8.92 8.05
N ILE A 422 -23.15 9.38 9.10
CA ILE A 422 -23.60 9.25 10.48
C ILE A 422 -24.16 10.62 10.91
N ASP A 423 -25.47 10.69 11.16
CA ASP A 423 -26.07 11.90 11.65
C ASP A 423 -25.83 12.08 13.15
N ILE A 424 -24.90 12.97 13.49
CA ILE A 424 -24.53 13.29 14.88
C ILE A 424 -25.30 14.49 15.45
N ARG A 425 -26.23 15.08 14.69
CA ARG A 425 -27.02 16.23 15.16
C ARG A 425 -28.01 15.79 16.23
N GLN A 426 -28.19 16.65 17.23
CA GLN A 426 -29.09 16.38 18.36
C GLN A 426 -28.80 15.05 19.07
N THR A 427 -27.51 14.75 19.25
CA THR A 427 -27.04 13.57 19.97
C THR A 427 -26.01 13.97 21.02
N TYR A 428 -25.81 13.12 21.99
CA TYR A 428 -24.76 13.25 23.00
C TYR A 428 -23.71 12.16 22.79
N PRO A 429 -22.42 12.43 23.10
CA PRO A 429 -21.41 11.38 23.08
C PRO A 429 -21.81 10.17 23.92
N TYR A 430 -21.52 8.97 23.44
CA TYR A 430 -21.82 7.70 24.14
C TYR A 430 -21.11 7.61 25.48
N SER A 431 -19.83 7.96 25.51
CA SER A 431 -19.11 8.10 26.80
C SER A 431 -19.69 9.26 27.60
N LYS A 432 -20.00 9.04 28.87
CA LYS A 432 -20.44 10.11 29.77
C LYS A 432 -19.46 11.28 29.68
N VAL A 433 -20.00 12.46 29.42
CA VAL A 433 -19.27 13.71 29.24
C VAL A 433 -18.37 13.95 30.45
N LYS A 434 -17.07 13.78 30.31
CA LYS A 434 -16.12 14.44 31.17
C LYS A 434 -16.10 15.89 30.73
N GLU A 435 -16.59 16.77 31.57
CA GLU A 435 -16.45 18.19 31.35
C GLU A 435 -14.97 18.51 31.20
N LEU A 436 -14.62 19.23 30.14
CA LEU A 436 -13.25 19.69 29.92
C LEU A 436 -12.97 20.89 30.82
N ASN A 437 -12.14 20.67 31.82
CA ASN A 437 -11.86 21.70 32.82
C ASN A 437 -10.90 22.76 32.29
N LYS A 438 -9.79 22.35 31.70
CA LYS A 438 -8.75 23.26 31.23
C LYS A 438 -8.18 22.84 29.87
N ILE A 439 -8.15 23.80 28.95
CA ILE A 439 -7.54 23.68 27.62
C ILE A 439 -6.47 24.72 27.47
N ASP A 440 -5.29 24.32 27.02
CA ASP A 440 -4.22 25.22 26.64
C ASP A 440 -4.09 25.28 25.10
N ILE A 441 -3.99 26.50 24.58
CA ILE A 441 -3.88 26.76 23.14
C ILE A 441 -2.58 27.46 22.85
N TYR A 442 -1.72 26.80 22.10
CA TYR A 442 -0.51 27.38 21.55
C TYR A 442 -0.80 27.94 20.16
N THR A 443 -0.30 29.15 19.87
CA THR A 443 -0.49 29.80 18.56
C THR A 443 0.88 30.02 17.89
N TYR A 444 0.94 29.76 16.56
CA TYR A 444 2.14 29.92 15.76
C TYR A 444 1.85 30.63 14.45
N GLY A 445 2.37 31.85 14.30
CA GLY A 445 2.17 32.66 13.09
C GLY A 445 0.76 33.20 12.92
N LEU A 446 -0.02 33.33 14.01
CA LEU A 446 -1.37 33.85 14.04
C LEU A 446 -1.45 35.04 14.99
N ASP A 447 -2.20 36.08 14.62
CA ASP A 447 -2.55 37.17 15.49
C ASP A 447 -3.75 36.86 16.41
N GLN A 448 -4.02 37.74 17.34
CA GLN A 448 -5.09 37.56 18.34
C GLN A 448 -6.45 37.38 17.69
N TYR A 449 -6.78 38.22 16.72
CA TYR A 449 -8.06 38.13 16.02
C TYR A 449 -8.26 36.78 15.32
N GLN A 450 -7.20 36.25 14.68
CA GLN A 450 -7.25 35.01 13.94
C GLN A 450 -7.49 33.78 14.86
N TYR A 451 -6.79 33.69 15.98
CA TYR A 451 -6.99 32.53 16.86
C TYR A 451 -8.27 32.62 17.67
N GLU A 452 -8.80 33.81 17.97
CA GLU A 452 -10.11 33.98 18.60
C GLU A 452 -11.24 33.51 17.68
N ILE A 453 -11.18 33.79 16.37
CA ILE A 453 -12.15 33.23 15.42
C ILE A 453 -12.14 31.71 15.38
N ILE A 454 -10.95 31.08 15.38
CA ILE A 454 -10.84 29.62 15.40
C ILE A 454 -11.53 29.08 16.66
N TRP A 455 -11.28 29.71 17.82
CA TRP A 455 -11.87 29.29 19.06
C TRP A 455 -13.39 29.45 19.07
N GLN A 456 -13.92 30.58 18.62
CA GLN A 456 -15.36 30.81 18.52
C GLN A 456 -16.06 29.73 17.69
N LYS A 457 -15.45 29.33 16.58
CA LYS A 457 -15.97 28.26 15.73
C LYS A 457 -15.92 26.88 16.42
N LEU A 458 -14.87 26.60 17.19
CA LEU A 458 -14.82 25.38 18.01
C LEU A 458 -15.88 25.38 19.11
N GLU A 459 -16.10 26.52 19.76
CA GLU A 459 -17.13 26.68 20.81
C GLU A 459 -18.54 26.55 20.23
N GLU A 460 -18.80 27.10 19.03
CA GLU A 460 -20.06 26.93 18.29
C GLU A 460 -20.31 25.44 17.99
N ALA A 461 -19.30 24.75 17.41
CA ALA A 461 -19.38 23.33 17.08
C ALA A 461 -19.53 22.44 18.34
N SER A 462 -18.95 22.82 19.48
CA SER A 462 -19.04 22.04 20.71
C SER A 462 -20.47 22.03 21.27
N LYS A 463 -21.24 23.11 21.10
CA LYS A 463 -22.63 23.19 21.51
C LYS A 463 -23.52 22.22 20.73
N GLU A 464 -23.23 22.03 19.41
CA GLU A 464 -23.94 21.04 18.59
C GLU A 464 -23.69 19.60 19.04
N LEU A 465 -22.50 19.31 19.59
CA LEU A 465 -22.09 18.00 20.07
C LEU A 465 -22.37 17.76 21.56
N GLY A 466 -22.92 18.75 22.29
CA GLY A 466 -23.09 18.66 23.73
C GLY A 466 -21.79 18.59 24.53
N ILE A 467 -20.66 19.05 23.95
CA ILE A 467 -19.35 19.10 24.64
C ILE A 467 -19.26 20.43 25.40
N ILE A 468 -19.00 20.37 26.70
CA ILE A 468 -18.94 21.56 27.55
C ILE A 468 -17.50 21.89 27.91
N PHE A 469 -17.06 23.10 27.57
CA PHE A 469 -15.82 23.70 28.05
C PHE A 469 -16.13 24.51 29.33
N LYS A 470 -15.62 24.07 30.48
CA LYS A 470 -15.88 24.73 31.76
C LYS A 470 -15.25 26.11 31.89
N GLN A 471 -14.08 26.26 31.27
CA GLN A 471 -13.28 27.48 31.37
C GLN A 471 -12.88 27.94 29.98
N LYS A 472 -12.67 29.26 29.83
CA LYS A 472 -12.00 29.81 28.65
C LYS A 472 -10.58 29.25 28.54
N PRO A 473 -10.10 28.93 27.34
CA PRO A 473 -8.75 28.40 27.16
C PRO A 473 -7.70 29.45 27.47
N THR A 474 -6.53 28.99 27.86
CA THR A 474 -5.36 29.86 28.00
C THR A 474 -4.58 29.87 26.70
N PHE A 475 -4.29 31.06 26.17
CA PHE A 475 -3.55 31.22 24.93
C PHE A 475 -2.08 31.55 25.18
N TYR A 476 -1.20 30.84 24.47
CA TYR A 476 0.25 31.03 24.51
C TYR A 476 0.78 31.28 23.10
N SER A 477 1.34 32.45 22.83
CA SER A 477 1.98 32.78 21.55
C SER A 477 3.41 32.28 21.50
N LEU A 478 3.70 31.40 20.54
CA LEU A 478 5.04 30.89 20.31
C LEU A 478 5.85 31.84 19.41
N LYS A 479 7.12 32.01 19.72
CA LYS A 479 8.04 32.83 18.89
C LYS A 479 8.25 32.17 17.54
N MET A 480 8.27 32.96 16.48
CA MET A 480 8.48 32.49 15.11
C MET A 480 9.97 32.31 14.81
N TYR A 481 10.29 31.17 14.18
CA TYR A 481 11.64 30.85 13.72
C TYR A 481 11.54 30.19 12.34
N ASP A 482 12.33 30.67 11.39
CA ASP A 482 12.40 30.14 10.04
C ASP A 482 13.41 28.99 9.89
N GLN A 483 14.39 28.93 10.80
CA GLN A 483 15.40 27.87 10.82
C GLN A 483 14.97 26.73 11.74
N LYS A 484 15.17 25.50 11.26
CA LYS A 484 14.76 24.26 11.94
C LYS A 484 15.40 24.09 13.31
N ASP A 485 16.72 24.29 13.40
CA ASP A 485 17.48 24.02 14.63
C ASP A 485 17.15 25.05 15.70
N SER A 486 16.98 26.33 15.33
CA SER A 486 16.57 27.39 16.24
C SER A 486 15.17 27.17 16.79
N PHE A 487 14.22 26.70 15.93
CA PHE A 487 12.88 26.37 16.38
C PHE A 487 12.88 25.13 17.28
N GLN A 488 13.70 24.12 16.97
CA GLN A 488 13.80 22.90 17.76
C GLN A 488 14.35 23.18 19.16
N SER A 489 15.42 23.97 19.26
CA SER A 489 15.98 24.38 20.55
C SER A 489 14.96 25.21 21.36
N TYR A 490 14.37 26.21 20.74
CA TYR A 490 13.36 27.05 21.41
C TYR A 490 12.16 26.21 21.94
N ILE A 491 11.59 25.33 21.15
CA ILE A 491 10.45 24.52 21.58
C ILE A 491 10.84 23.53 22.68
N GLN A 492 12.05 22.96 22.62
CA GLN A 492 12.56 22.07 23.67
C GLN A 492 12.73 22.82 24.99
N ASP A 493 13.36 24.00 24.97
CA ASP A 493 13.59 24.80 26.17
C ASP A 493 12.27 25.32 26.76
N TYR A 494 11.36 25.77 25.90
CA TYR A 494 10.03 26.22 26.30
C TYR A 494 9.27 25.15 27.05
N PHE A 495 9.18 23.93 26.46
CA PHE A 495 8.44 22.83 27.10
C PHE A 495 9.19 22.20 28.29
N ASN A 496 10.51 22.29 28.36
CA ASN A 496 11.25 21.95 29.58
C ASN A 496 10.82 22.83 30.75
N GLN A 497 10.64 24.14 30.53
CA GLN A 497 10.10 25.04 31.54
C GLN A 497 8.67 24.74 31.94
N CYS A 498 7.88 24.26 30.97
CA CYS A 498 6.49 23.86 31.21
C CYS A 498 6.33 22.49 31.90
N ASP A 499 7.36 21.65 31.93
CA ASP A 499 7.26 20.28 32.46
C ASP A 499 6.79 20.26 33.91
N LYS A 500 7.23 21.21 34.74
CA LYS A 500 6.78 21.36 36.12
C LYS A 500 5.25 21.57 36.27
N TYR A 501 4.57 22.08 35.20
CA TYR A 501 3.14 22.33 35.22
C TYR A 501 2.32 21.13 34.67
N TYR A 502 2.87 20.40 33.71
CA TYR A 502 2.18 19.35 32.99
C TYR A 502 2.49 17.92 33.48
N ASN A 503 3.65 17.74 34.16
CA ASN A 503 4.08 16.41 34.58
C ASN A 503 3.36 15.99 35.88
N PRO A 504 2.53 14.92 35.85
CA PRO A 504 1.77 14.48 37.00
C PRO A 504 2.62 13.85 38.11
N ASN A 505 3.90 13.55 37.83
CA ASN A 505 4.79 12.90 38.78
C ASN A 505 5.64 13.93 39.63
N ILE A 506 5.61 15.20 39.30
CA ILE A 506 6.32 16.24 40.06
C ILE A 506 5.38 16.68 41.19
N LYS A 507 5.66 16.20 42.39
CA LYS A 507 5.09 16.71 43.63
C LYS A 507 5.91 17.95 44.07
N GLU A 508 5.29 19.11 44.16
CA GLU A 508 5.91 20.25 44.83
C GLU A 508 5.92 19.98 46.34
N GLU A 509 7.10 19.82 46.91
CA GLU A 509 7.34 19.91 48.35
C GLU A 509 7.16 21.38 48.74
N ASN A 510 6.12 21.65 49.55
CA ASN A 510 5.82 22.95 50.18
C ASN A 510 5.18 24.04 49.29
N SER A 511 3.90 23.98 49.11
CA SER A 511 3.06 25.22 49.12
C SER A 511 1.57 24.89 49.33
N GLU A 512 0.96 25.57 50.27
CA GLU A 512 -0.50 25.62 50.49
C GLU A 512 -1.26 26.31 49.33
N GLU A 513 -0.63 26.54 48.17
CA GLU A 513 -1.21 27.22 47.04
C GLU A 513 -1.90 26.22 46.11
N LYS A 514 -3.17 26.38 45.99
CA LYS A 514 -4.14 25.91 44.94
C LYS A 514 -3.72 24.67 44.18
N LYS A 515 -4.46 23.55 44.36
CA LYS A 515 -4.42 22.38 43.46
C LYS A 515 -4.34 22.85 42.03
N LYS A 516 -3.18 22.68 41.37
CA LYS A 516 -3.01 23.01 39.97
C LYS A 516 -4.07 22.26 39.16
N GLU A 517 -4.87 23.00 38.42
CA GLU A 517 -5.86 22.40 37.55
C GLU A 517 -5.16 21.64 36.43
N LYS A 518 -5.48 20.37 36.33
CA LYS A 518 -4.91 19.49 35.31
C LYS A 518 -5.39 19.93 33.93
N VAL A 519 -4.45 20.13 32.99
CA VAL A 519 -4.77 20.40 31.58
C VAL A 519 -5.29 19.10 30.92
N ASP A 520 -6.49 19.16 30.34
CA ASP A 520 -7.13 18.01 29.71
C ASP A 520 -6.74 17.85 28.24
N PHE A 521 -6.43 18.96 27.56
CA PHE A 521 -6.12 18.97 26.13
C PHE A 521 -5.25 20.15 25.72
N ILE A 522 -4.39 19.93 24.71
CA ILE A 522 -3.56 21.00 24.12
C ILE A 522 -3.88 21.14 22.64
N PHE A 523 -4.21 22.38 22.22
CA PHE A 523 -4.27 22.74 20.80
C PHE A 523 -3.01 23.49 20.37
N LEU A 524 -2.61 23.27 19.12
CA LEU A 524 -1.71 24.16 18.38
C LEU A 524 -2.47 24.75 17.20
N PHE A 525 -2.72 26.06 17.24
CA PHE A 525 -3.23 26.79 16.09
C PHE A 525 -2.05 27.35 15.28
N MET A 526 -1.96 26.97 14.01
CA MET A 526 -0.80 27.29 13.19
C MET A 526 -1.24 27.84 11.82
N ASP A 527 -0.57 28.88 11.34
CA ASP A 527 -0.76 29.38 9.98
C ASP A 527 -0.38 28.26 8.97
N ARG A 528 -1.23 28.06 7.97
CA ARG A 528 -1.10 27.01 6.96
C ARG A 528 0.19 27.09 6.14
N LYS A 529 0.82 28.25 6.02
CA LYS A 529 2.11 28.42 5.34
C LYS A 529 3.24 27.62 5.97
N TYR A 530 3.10 27.20 7.25
CA TYR A 530 4.06 26.38 7.97
C TYR A 530 3.74 24.86 7.91
N LYS A 531 2.67 24.46 7.22
CA LYS A 531 2.19 23.06 7.16
C LYS A 531 3.27 22.08 6.68
N ASP A 532 3.93 22.41 5.57
CA ASP A 532 4.87 21.52 4.87
C ASP A 532 6.32 21.68 5.40
N ARG A 533 6.49 22.48 6.44
CA ARG A 533 7.76 22.69 7.12
C ARG A 533 7.91 21.78 8.35
N PHE A 534 9.06 21.83 8.98
CA PHE A 534 9.43 21.02 10.15
C PHE A 534 8.64 21.31 11.43
N HIS A 535 7.92 22.43 11.53
CA HIS A 535 7.27 22.93 12.75
C HIS A 535 6.30 21.92 13.38
N TYR A 536 5.41 21.33 12.57
CA TYR A 536 4.48 20.31 13.06
C TYR A 536 5.21 19.10 13.67
N SER A 537 6.21 18.58 12.95
CA SER A 537 6.97 17.40 13.40
C SER A 537 7.76 17.67 14.67
N ILE A 538 8.41 18.85 14.78
CA ILE A 538 9.16 19.23 15.98
C ILE A 538 8.22 19.38 17.17
N PHE A 539 7.09 20.08 17.00
CA PHE A 539 6.11 20.23 18.08
C PHE A 539 5.62 18.85 18.59
N LYS A 540 5.21 17.97 17.68
CA LYS A 540 4.73 16.64 18.05
C LYS A 540 5.81 15.74 18.66
N SER A 541 7.03 15.74 18.13
CA SER A 541 8.13 14.93 18.67
C SER A 541 8.58 15.45 20.04
N THR A 542 8.60 16.73 20.24
CA THR A 542 8.99 17.31 21.54
C THR A 542 7.99 16.94 22.63
N ILE A 543 6.68 17.10 22.37
CA ILE A 543 5.64 16.71 23.36
C ILE A 543 5.68 15.21 23.65
N ASN A 544 5.97 14.36 22.66
CA ASN A 544 6.06 12.91 22.87
C ASN A 544 7.16 12.50 23.85
N LYS A 545 8.20 13.31 24.02
CA LYS A 545 9.29 13.03 24.96
C LYS A 545 8.89 13.23 26.43
N PHE A 546 7.87 14.04 26.68
CA PHE A 546 7.38 14.31 28.02
C PHE A 546 6.33 13.29 28.47
N ASN A 547 6.30 13.04 29.77
CA ASN A 547 5.37 12.10 30.41
C ASN A 547 4.01 12.73 30.76
N TRP A 548 3.58 13.75 30.02
CA TRP A 548 2.33 14.48 30.35
C TRP A 548 1.07 13.67 30.07
N CYS A 549 1.14 12.80 29.07
CA CYS A 549 -0.04 12.02 28.60
C CYS A 549 -1.23 12.90 28.20
N ILE A 550 -0.99 14.15 27.81
CA ILE A 550 -2.01 15.10 27.39
C ILE A 550 -2.18 14.96 25.86
N PRO A 551 -3.38 14.66 25.38
CA PRO A 551 -3.61 14.58 23.94
C PRO A 551 -3.52 15.96 23.29
N THR A 552 -3.06 15.99 22.04
CA THR A 552 -2.82 17.24 21.31
C THR A 552 -3.46 17.24 19.93
N GLN A 553 -3.98 18.40 19.50
CA GLN A 553 -4.50 18.61 18.14
C GLN A 553 -3.88 19.84 17.50
N VAL A 554 -3.47 19.69 16.23
CA VAL A 554 -3.01 20.84 15.43
C VAL A 554 -4.12 21.26 14.49
N ILE A 555 -4.44 22.55 14.47
CA ILE A 555 -5.39 23.18 13.57
C ILE A 555 -4.65 24.13 12.65
N LEU A 556 -4.73 23.87 11.36
CA LEU A 556 -4.14 24.70 10.33
C LEU A 556 -5.12 25.77 9.89
N TYR A 557 -4.72 27.01 10.09
CA TYR A 557 -5.50 28.17 9.69
C TYR A 557 -5.14 28.65 8.28
N ASP A 558 -6.16 28.92 7.47
CA ASP A 558 -6.00 29.49 6.13
C ASP A 558 -6.77 30.81 6.05
N GLN A 559 -6.05 31.91 6.04
CA GLN A 559 -6.61 33.26 6.05
C GLN A 559 -7.61 33.50 4.91
N LYS A 560 -7.39 32.89 3.74
CA LYS A 560 -8.27 33.03 2.57
C LYS A 560 -9.60 32.28 2.71
N LYS A 561 -9.72 31.37 3.68
CA LYS A 561 -10.89 30.47 3.86
C LYS A 561 -11.68 30.75 5.13
N ILE A 562 -11.27 31.69 5.95
CA ILE A 562 -11.83 31.90 7.28
C ILE A 562 -13.31 32.27 7.25
N ASN A 563 -13.68 33.14 6.33
CA ASN A 563 -15.07 33.59 6.17
C ASN A 563 -15.98 32.54 5.47
N LYS A 564 -15.38 31.42 4.97
CA LYS A 564 -16.04 30.30 4.32
C LYS A 564 -15.95 29.01 5.13
N GLY A 565 -15.43 29.05 6.38
CA GLY A 565 -15.24 27.88 7.24
C GLY A 565 -16.58 27.18 7.49
N ASN A 566 -16.73 25.99 6.93
CA ASN A 566 -17.88 25.14 7.16
C ASN A 566 -17.79 24.60 8.60
N LEU A 567 -18.82 24.80 9.42
CA LEU A 567 -18.89 24.35 10.81
C LEU A 567 -18.56 22.85 10.94
N SER A 568 -18.90 22.05 9.94
CA SER A 568 -18.61 20.61 9.90
C SER A 568 -17.12 20.26 10.01
N GLN A 569 -16.19 21.16 9.66
CA GLN A 569 -14.74 20.93 9.84
C GLN A 569 -14.37 21.02 11.32
N TYR A 570 -14.93 21.97 12.04
CA TYR A 570 -14.70 22.14 13.48
C TYR A 570 -15.37 21.04 14.27
N THR A 571 -16.55 20.60 13.86
CA THR A 571 -17.24 19.40 14.40
C THR A 571 -16.34 18.17 14.28
N ASN A 572 -15.75 17.91 13.11
CA ASN A 572 -14.80 16.80 12.93
C ASN A 572 -13.54 16.93 13.81
N ILE A 573 -13.04 18.14 14.03
CA ILE A 573 -11.90 18.39 14.93
C ILE A 573 -12.26 18.07 16.37
N LEU A 574 -13.44 18.43 16.82
CA LEU A 574 -13.93 18.08 18.16
C LEU A 574 -14.18 16.58 18.32
N CYS A 575 -14.69 15.91 17.28
CA CYS A 575 -14.79 14.44 17.27
C CYS A 575 -13.42 13.79 17.44
N GLN A 576 -12.40 14.28 16.75
CA GLN A 576 -11.01 13.81 16.90
C GLN A 576 -10.45 14.10 18.29
N MET A 577 -10.70 15.30 18.82
CA MET A 577 -10.30 15.67 20.19
C MET A 577 -10.90 14.70 21.21
N TRP A 578 -12.19 14.42 21.09
CA TRP A 578 -12.92 13.51 21.98
C TRP A 578 -12.35 12.09 21.94
N ALA A 579 -12.13 11.57 20.73
CA ALA A 579 -11.55 10.26 20.53
C ALA A 579 -10.09 10.15 21.02
N LYS A 580 -9.30 11.23 20.91
CA LYS A 580 -7.91 11.28 21.42
C LYS A 580 -7.83 11.20 22.94
N GLN A 581 -8.87 11.58 23.63
CA GLN A 581 -8.98 11.43 25.08
C GLN A 581 -9.40 10.02 25.53
N GLY A 582 -9.63 9.10 24.55
CA GLY A 582 -10.07 7.73 24.82
C GLY A 582 -11.58 7.61 25.07
N ASN A 583 -12.36 8.56 24.56
CA ASN A 583 -13.80 8.57 24.66
C ASN A 583 -14.47 8.12 23.34
N GLU A 584 -15.68 7.56 23.44
CA GLU A 584 -16.50 7.16 22.32
C GLU A 584 -17.60 8.20 22.05
N LEU A 585 -17.71 8.62 20.79
CA LEU A 585 -18.82 9.47 20.34
C LEU A 585 -20.11 8.67 20.18
N TYR A 586 -19.97 7.48 19.65
CA TYR A 586 -21.04 6.51 19.41
C TYR A 586 -20.44 5.11 19.31
N ILE A 587 -21.30 4.11 19.36
CA ILE A 587 -20.92 2.72 19.19
C ILE A 587 -21.83 2.04 18.17
N CYS A 588 -21.44 0.86 17.70
CA CYS A 588 -22.25 -0.07 16.92
C CYS A 588 -22.61 -1.28 17.79
N ASP A 589 -23.74 -1.90 17.52
CA ASP A 589 -24.13 -3.14 18.18
C ASP A 589 -23.42 -4.35 17.54
N PHE A 590 -22.64 -5.08 18.33
CA PHE A 590 -21.94 -6.30 17.95
C PHE A 590 -22.50 -7.56 18.62
N GLY A 591 -23.75 -7.52 19.07
CA GLY A 591 -24.39 -8.65 19.78
C GLY A 591 -24.43 -9.96 19.00
N PHE A 592 -24.28 -9.91 17.65
CA PHE A 592 -24.24 -11.07 16.77
C PHE A 592 -22.92 -11.87 16.81
N ILE A 593 -21.87 -11.33 17.44
CA ILE A 593 -20.55 -12.01 17.64
C ILE A 593 -20.12 -11.91 19.11
N PRO A 594 -20.88 -12.49 20.03
CA PRO A 594 -20.55 -12.43 21.45
C PRO A 594 -19.19 -13.09 21.72
N HIS A 595 -18.52 -12.64 22.77
CA HIS A 595 -17.22 -13.20 23.21
C HIS A 595 -16.11 -13.15 22.16
N THR A 596 -16.16 -12.19 21.25
CA THR A 596 -15.15 -11.97 20.21
C THR A 596 -14.22 -10.83 20.59
N LEU A 597 -12.92 -11.02 20.32
CA LEU A 597 -11.87 -10.03 20.43
C LEU A 597 -11.44 -9.60 19.03
N VAL A 598 -11.19 -8.31 18.83
CA VAL A 598 -10.63 -7.79 17.57
C VAL A 598 -9.22 -7.28 17.80
N ILE A 599 -8.29 -7.74 16.95
CA ILE A 599 -6.90 -7.31 16.96
C ILE A 599 -6.53 -6.86 15.55
N ALA A 600 -5.98 -5.67 15.43
CA ALA A 600 -5.42 -5.21 14.18
C ALA A 600 -3.92 -4.94 14.35
N TYR A 601 -3.12 -5.28 13.33
CA TYR A 601 -1.70 -4.99 13.34
C TYR A 601 -1.15 -4.58 11.98
N SER A 602 -0.10 -3.77 12.02
CA SER A 602 0.57 -3.25 10.84
C SER A 602 2.08 -3.16 11.11
N SER A 603 2.88 -3.50 10.12
CA SER A 603 4.34 -3.39 10.16
C SER A 603 4.82 -2.47 9.04
N SER A 604 5.69 -1.53 9.37
CA SER A 604 6.19 -0.52 8.44
C SER A 604 7.69 -0.31 8.60
N TYR A 605 8.42 -0.17 7.49
CA TYR A 605 9.86 0.07 7.52
C TYR A 605 10.16 1.52 7.93
N ILE A 606 10.94 1.69 9.00
CA ILE A 606 11.57 2.96 9.37
C ILE A 606 12.82 3.18 8.50
N SER A 607 13.59 2.11 8.30
CA SER A 607 14.79 2.09 7.48
C SER A 607 14.95 0.74 6.78
N LYS A 608 16.05 0.50 6.07
CA LYS A 608 16.34 -0.83 5.50
C LYS A 608 16.50 -1.92 6.58
N THR A 609 16.89 -1.53 7.79
CA THR A 609 17.23 -2.44 8.89
C THR A 609 16.26 -2.39 10.06
N LYS A 610 15.29 -1.47 10.08
CA LYS A 610 14.37 -1.30 11.20
C LYS A 610 12.92 -1.32 10.76
N ILE A 611 12.12 -2.11 11.46
CA ILE A 611 10.68 -2.26 11.25
C ILE A 611 9.96 -1.84 12.52
N LEU A 612 8.96 -0.97 12.35
CA LEU A 612 8.00 -0.62 13.38
C LEU A 612 6.77 -1.51 13.23
N THR A 613 6.41 -2.25 14.28
CA THR A 613 5.17 -3.00 14.36
C THR A 613 4.27 -2.39 15.43
N SER A 614 3.01 -2.14 15.08
CA SER A 614 2.00 -1.67 16.01
C SER A 614 0.77 -2.55 15.98
N ILE A 615 0.15 -2.75 17.13
CA ILE A 615 -1.13 -3.45 17.29
C ILE A 615 -2.16 -2.56 17.98
N ALA A 616 -3.43 -2.77 17.64
CA ALA A 616 -4.60 -2.31 18.38
C ALA A 616 -5.38 -3.55 18.81
N ILE A 617 -5.69 -3.66 20.09
CA ILE A 617 -6.45 -4.76 20.67
C ILE A 617 -7.71 -4.20 21.34
N SER A 618 -8.88 -4.77 21.07
CA SER A 618 -10.12 -4.33 21.69
C SER A 618 -10.13 -4.64 23.19
N LEU A 619 -10.78 -3.79 23.98
CA LEU A 619 -10.95 -3.98 25.43
C LEU A 619 -12.05 -4.99 25.72
N GLY A 620 -11.65 -6.26 25.76
CA GLY A 620 -12.60 -7.35 25.94
C GLY A 620 -13.58 -7.42 24.76
N THR A 621 -14.84 -7.65 25.05
CA THR A 621 -15.91 -7.74 24.04
C THR A 621 -16.42 -6.39 23.55
N LYS A 622 -15.85 -5.28 24.02
CA LYS A 622 -16.17 -3.94 23.56
C LYS A 622 -15.32 -3.63 22.32
N LEU A 623 -15.85 -3.91 21.15
CA LEU A 623 -15.11 -3.79 19.88
C LEU A 623 -14.89 -2.34 19.42
N TYR A 624 -15.23 -1.37 20.23
CA TYR A 624 -15.06 0.07 19.98
C TYR A 624 -14.01 0.74 20.88
N GLU A 625 -13.54 0.07 21.96
CA GLU A 625 -12.45 0.54 22.81
C GLU A 625 -11.17 -0.24 22.51
N TYR A 626 -10.02 0.46 22.39
CA TYR A 626 -8.75 -0.17 21.99
C TYR A 626 -7.58 0.24 22.87
N ILE A 627 -6.67 -0.72 23.08
CA ILE A 627 -5.33 -0.44 23.62
C ILE A 627 -4.30 -0.63 22.50
N PHE A 628 -3.30 0.24 22.49
CA PHE A 628 -2.27 0.27 21.45
C PHE A 628 -0.91 -0.16 22.03
N TYR A 629 -0.20 -0.99 21.29
CA TYR A 629 1.19 -1.34 21.54
C TYR A 629 2.00 -1.13 20.28
N SER A 630 3.26 -0.71 20.46
CA SER A 630 4.20 -0.56 19.34
C SER A 630 5.59 -0.99 19.79
N ASP A 631 6.35 -1.55 18.86
CA ASP A 631 7.73 -1.96 19.06
C ASP A 631 8.54 -1.82 17.78
N VAL A 632 9.85 -1.59 17.93
CA VAL A 632 10.80 -1.46 16.82
C VAL A 632 11.78 -2.61 16.90
N SER A 633 11.84 -3.41 15.83
CA SER A 633 12.78 -4.50 15.67
C SER A 633 13.78 -4.23 14.56
N GLU A 634 14.95 -4.84 14.64
CA GLU A 634 15.89 -4.89 13.52
C GLU A 634 15.45 -5.93 12.49
N SER A 635 15.48 -5.52 11.23
CA SER A 635 15.13 -6.39 10.11
C SER A 635 16.37 -7.11 9.60
N GLU A 636 16.70 -8.26 10.18
CA GLU A 636 17.61 -9.18 9.55
C GLU A 636 16.84 -10.05 8.54
N ASN A 637 17.19 -9.94 7.26
CA ASN A 637 16.70 -10.81 6.17
C ASN A 637 15.17 -10.86 5.96
N ASN A 638 14.48 -9.70 5.93
CA ASN A 638 13.04 -9.60 5.69
C ASN A 638 12.12 -10.18 6.80
N ASN A 639 12.60 -10.45 7.99
CA ASN A 639 11.77 -10.93 9.09
C ASN A 639 10.91 -9.80 9.66
N ILE A 640 9.61 -9.84 9.34
CA ILE A 640 8.59 -8.87 9.74
C ILE A 640 8.14 -9.07 11.20
N SER A 641 8.57 -10.11 11.88
CA SER A 641 7.80 -10.67 13.01
C SER A 641 8.47 -10.73 14.39
N THR A 642 9.74 -10.35 14.54
CA THR A 642 10.40 -10.50 15.86
C THR A 642 9.73 -9.67 16.97
N SER A 643 9.18 -8.50 16.65
CA SER A 643 8.43 -7.69 17.61
C SER A 643 6.97 -8.10 17.77
N LEU A 644 6.36 -8.79 16.77
CA LEU A 644 4.95 -9.16 16.80
C LEU A 644 4.64 -10.09 17.99
N TYR A 645 5.49 -11.12 18.20
CA TYR A 645 5.35 -12.01 19.35
C TYR A 645 5.35 -11.25 20.67
N SER A 646 6.37 -10.42 20.89
CA SER A 646 6.56 -9.71 22.15
C SER A 646 5.38 -8.80 22.49
N ILE A 647 4.93 -7.98 21.53
CA ILE A 647 3.81 -7.06 21.77
C ILE A 647 2.48 -7.79 21.92
N LEU A 648 2.28 -8.86 21.14
CA LEU A 648 1.05 -9.66 21.21
C LEU A 648 0.95 -10.41 22.54
N PHE A 649 2.03 -11.10 22.96
CA PHE A 649 2.11 -11.77 24.25
C PHE A 649 1.82 -10.81 25.41
N LYS A 650 2.49 -9.63 25.42
CA LYS A 650 2.30 -8.62 26.46
C LYS A 650 0.87 -8.09 26.50
N ALA A 651 0.29 -7.81 25.34
CA ALA A 651 -1.08 -7.28 25.23
C ALA A 651 -2.12 -8.29 25.70
N LEU A 652 -2.05 -9.52 25.18
CA LEU A 652 -2.97 -10.60 25.55
C LEU A 652 -2.85 -11.00 27.03
N LYS A 653 -1.62 -11.08 27.56
CA LYS A 653 -1.40 -11.35 28.99
C LYS A 653 -2.03 -10.27 29.87
N THR A 654 -1.87 -8.99 29.50
CA THR A 654 -2.47 -7.89 30.26
C THR A 654 -4.00 -7.97 30.21
N LEU A 655 -4.55 -8.23 29.03
CA LEU A 655 -6.00 -8.37 28.84
C LEU A 655 -6.56 -9.58 29.60
N GLY A 656 -5.85 -10.71 29.55
CA GLY A 656 -6.25 -11.95 30.24
C GLY A 656 -6.34 -11.77 31.76
N LYS A 657 -5.43 -11.02 32.36
CA LYS A 657 -5.47 -10.68 33.78
C LYS A 657 -6.69 -9.84 34.17
N THR A 658 -7.09 -8.92 33.31
CA THR A 658 -8.20 -7.98 33.59
C THR A 658 -9.56 -8.48 33.14
N SER A 659 -9.61 -9.40 32.16
CA SER A 659 -10.89 -9.92 31.64
C SER A 659 -11.58 -10.81 32.62
N LYS A 660 -12.92 -10.61 32.74
CA LYS A 660 -13.82 -11.45 33.55
C LYS A 660 -14.55 -12.48 32.70
N LYS A 661 -14.45 -12.47 31.41
CA LYS A 661 -15.15 -13.35 30.46
C LYS A 661 -14.17 -14.05 29.54
N ALA A 662 -14.47 -15.27 29.15
CA ALA A 662 -13.70 -16.02 28.15
C ALA A 662 -13.97 -15.48 26.75
N PHE A 663 -12.96 -15.56 25.91
CA PHE A 663 -13.03 -15.23 24.48
C PHE A 663 -13.20 -16.52 23.68
N LYS A 664 -14.23 -16.60 22.85
CA LYS A 664 -14.42 -17.70 21.91
C LYS A 664 -13.64 -17.49 20.63
N ASN A 665 -13.68 -16.27 20.11
CA ASN A 665 -13.09 -15.93 18.84
C ASN A 665 -12.15 -14.72 18.92
N ILE A 666 -11.10 -14.73 18.10
CA ILE A 666 -10.25 -13.55 17.85
C ILE A 666 -10.25 -13.26 16.35
N VAL A 667 -10.63 -12.06 15.95
CA VAL A 667 -10.56 -11.60 14.57
C VAL A 667 -9.34 -10.71 14.40
N PHE A 668 -8.36 -11.19 13.64
CA PHE A 668 -7.16 -10.42 13.28
C PHE A 668 -7.33 -9.72 11.94
N TYR A 669 -7.04 -8.42 11.91
CA TYR A 669 -6.90 -7.65 10.68
C TYR A 669 -5.45 -7.23 10.46
N ARG A 670 -4.94 -7.49 9.26
CA ARG A 670 -3.57 -7.19 8.84
C ARG A 670 -3.59 -6.36 7.55
N ASP A 671 -2.84 -5.26 7.49
CA ASP A 671 -2.71 -4.52 6.24
C ASP A 671 -2.02 -5.38 5.16
N ALA A 672 -2.53 -5.28 3.93
CA ALA A 672 -2.12 -6.15 2.86
C ALA A 672 -0.68 -5.89 2.41
N VAL A 673 -0.08 -6.96 1.98
CA VAL A 673 1.27 -7.07 1.44
C VAL A 673 1.20 -7.67 0.03
N ASN A 674 2.29 -7.61 -0.71
CA ASN A 674 2.35 -8.26 -2.03
C ASN A 674 2.26 -9.80 -1.92
N ALA A 675 1.97 -10.47 -3.04
CA ALA A 675 1.77 -11.92 -3.07
C ALA A 675 2.95 -12.74 -2.50
N LYS A 676 4.20 -12.29 -2.67
CA LYS A 676 5.37 -12.95 -2.08
C LYS A 676 5.39 -12.85 -0.56
N GLN A 677 4.98 -11.71 -0.04
CA GLN A 677 4.90 -11.49 1.41
C GLN A 677 3.72 -12.24 2.05
N GLN A 678 2.67 -12.58 1.30
CA GLN A 678 1.60 -13.46 1.82
C GLN A 678 2.14 -14.83 2.24
N ASN A 679 3.07 -15.40 1.50
CA ASN A 679 3.71 -16.66 1.90
C ASN A 679 4.51 -16.49 3.20
N ILE A 680 5.23 -15.37 3.34
CA ILE A 680 5.94 -15.07 4.60
C ILE A 680 4.96 -14.97 5.78
N ILE A 681 3.80 -14.35 5.58
CA ILE A 681 2.78 -14.31 6.63
C ILE A 681 2.34 -15.73 7.02
N ARG A 682 2.10 -16.60 6.06
CA ARG A 682 1.70 -17.99 6.31
C ARG A 682 2.78 -18.79 7.03
N GLU A 683 4.03 -18.63 6.62
CA GLU A 683 5.18 -19.41 7.13
C GLU A 683 5.74 -18.86 8.44
N VAL A 684 5.56 -17.55 8.71
CA VAL A 684 6.18 -16.88 9.85
C VAL A 684 5.16 -16.24 10.79
N GLU A 685 4.27 -15.36 10.30
CA GLU A 685 3.39 -14.61 11.20
C GLU A 685 2.30 -15.50 11.83
N ILE A 686 1.72 -16.44 11.07
CA ILE A 686 0.73 -17.39 11.60
C ILE A 686 1.29 -18.27 12.72
N PRO A 687 2.47 -18.92 12.55
CA PRO A 687 3.11 -19.64 13.66
C PRO A 687 3.41 -18.77 14.88
N VAL A 688 3.85 -17.52 14.68
CA VAL A 688 4.13 -16.57 15.77
C VAL A 688 2.86 -16.23 16.55
N ILE A 689 1.73 -15.97 15.87
CA ILE A 689 0.45 -15.72 16.52
C ILE A 689 0.01 -16.93 17.34
N ARG A 690 0.09 -18.14 16.76
CA ARG A 690 -0.24 -19.39 17.43
C ARG A 690 0.61 -19.61 18.68
N GLN A 691 1.91 -19.38 18.59
CA GLN A 691 2.83 -19.49 19.72
C GLN A 691 2.50 -18.49 20.81
N ALA A 692 2.25 -17.21 20.45
CA ALA A 692 1.91 -16.19 21.43
C ALA A 692 0.62 -16.51 22.18
N LEU A 693 -0.41 -17.02 21.49
CA LEU A 693 -1.68 -17.46 22.12
C LEU A 693 -1.46 -18.64 23.06
N SER A 694 -0.69 -19.64 22.63
CA SER A 694 -0.36 -20.81 23.48
C SER A 694 0.41 -20.41 24.74
N ASP A 695 1.43 -19.56 24.59
CA ASP A 695 2.26 -19.13 25.71
C ASP A 695 1.50 -18.25 26.70
N VAL A 696 0.60 -17.39 26.20
CA VAL A 696 -0.30 -16.60 27.07
C VAL A 696 -1.24 -17.51 27.83
N PHE A 697 -1.85 -18.51 27.15
CA PHE A 697 -2.72 -19.47 27.79
C PHE A 697 -1.99 -20.18 28.94
N ASN A 698 -0.82 -20.77 28.65
CA ASN A 698 0.00 -21.48 29.64
C ASN A 698 0.38 -20.56 30.81
N LYS A 699 0.78 -19.32 30.50
CA LYS A 699 1.21 -18.37 31.55
C LYS A 699 0.07 -17.91 32.46
N LEU A 700 -1.13 -17.82 31.92
CA LEU A 700 -2.31 -17.50 32.73
C LEU A 700 -2.77 -18.71 33.60
N GLU A 701 -2.60 -19.96 33.10
CA GLU A 701 -2.88 -21.15 33.91
C GLU A 701 -2.00 -21.25 35.17
N GLU A 702 -0.81 -20.63 35.14
CA GLU A 702 0.08 -20.53 36.29
C GLU A 702 -0.36 -19.50 37.34
N GLU A 703 -1.26 -18.57 37.00
CA GLU A 703 -1.76 -17.56 37.96
C GLU A 703 -2.61 -18.19 39.05
N GLU A 704 -2.41 -17.80 40.33
CA GLU A 704 -3.03 -18.42 41.48
C GLU A 704 -4.56 -18.47 41.41
N ASP A 705 -5.20 -17.41 40.94
CA ASP A 705 -6.67 -17.36 40.87
C ASP A 705 -7.24 -18.36 39.84
N ILE A 706 -6.53 -18.64 38.74
CA ILE A 706 -6.94 -19.61 37.73
C ILE A 706 -6.59 -21.02 38.22
N LYS A 707 -5.38 -21.22 38.75
CA LYS A 707 -4.93 -22.48 39.35
C LYS A 707 -5.86 -22.97 40.48
N ASN A 708 -6.35 -22.06 41.29
CA ASN A 708 -7.30 -22.34 42.37
C ASN A 708 -8.75 -22.38 41.90
N LYS A 709 -9.05 -22.36 40.60
CA LYS A 709 -10.40 -22.34 39.98
C LYS A 709 -11.32 -21.20 40.44
N LYS A 710 -10.77 -20.12 40.97
CA LYS A 710 -11.51 -18.90 41.31
C LYS A 710 -11.88 -18.09 40.05
N LYS A 711 -11.13 -18.26 38.97
CA LYS A 711 -11.31 -17.60 37.68
C LYS A 711 -11.01 -18.60 36.56
N GLU A 712 -11.79 -18.58 35.47
CA GLU A 712 -11.52 -19.37 34.29
C GLU A 712 -10.49 -18.63 33.39
N ASN A 713 -9.61 -19.39 32.70
CA ASN A 713 -8.68 -18.81 31.76
C ASN A 713 -9.45 -18.19 30.57
N PRO A 714 -9.31 -16.88 30.31
CA PRO A 714 -10.09 -16.21 29.28
C PRO A 714 -9.80 -16.69 27.85
N PHE A 715 -8.67 -17.35 27.63
CA PHE A 715 -8.26 -17.85 26.31
C PHE A 715 -8.42 -19.38 26.16
N LYS A 716 -9.14 -20.02 27.05
CA LYS A 716 -9.44 -21.44 26.92
C LYS A 716 -10.31 -21.67 25.69
N ASP A 717 -9.89 -22.61 24.84
CA ASP A 717 -10.58 -22.99 23.60
C ASP A 717 -10.81 -21.84 22.60
N THR A 718 -10.01 -20.77 22.69
CA THR A 718 -10.10 -19.62 21.81
C THR A 718 -9.64 -19.97 20.38
N LYS A 719 -10.53 -19.74 19.41
CA LYS A 719 -10.26 -19.88 17.97
C LYS A 719 -10.01 -18.52 17.32
N TRP A 720 -9.36 -18.49 16.17
CA TRP A 720 -9.00 -17.22 15.55
C TRP A 720 -9.00 -17.23 14.02
N ILE A 721 -9.23 -16.07 13.45
CA ILE A 721 -9.22 -15.84 12.02
C ILE A 721 -8.22 -14.71 11.69
N LEU A 722 -7.48 -14.82 10.58
CA LEU A 722 -6.58 -13.79 10.07
C LEU A 722 -7.02 -13.31 8.70
N ILE A 723 -7.36 -12.03 8.62
CA ILE A 723 -7.88 -11.35 7.44
C ILE A 723 -6.88 -10.28 6.96
N LEU A 724 -6.38 -10.45 5.75
CA LEU A 724 -5.61 -9.40 5.05
C LEU A 724 -6.54 -8.36 4.44
N VAL A 725 -6.17 -7.10 4.55
CA VAL A 725 -6.97 -5.96 4.09
C VAL A 725 -6.21 -5.16 3.04
N SER A 726 -6.63 -5.22 1.78
CA SER A 726 -5.99 -4.54 0.66
C SER A 726 -6.81 -3.36 0.14
N LYS A 727 -6.31 -2.14 0.36
CA LYS A 727 -6.88 -0.91 -0.23
C LYS A 727 -6.48 -0.72 -1.69
N MET A 728 -5.39 -1.33 -2.13
CA MET A 728 -4.80 -1.18 -3.46
C MET A 728 -5.42 -2.17 -4.45
N ASN A 729 -6.75 -2.19 -4.49
CA ASN A 729 -7.50 -3.00 -5.43
C ASN A 729 -7.63 -2.29 -6.77
N GLU A 730 -7.45 -3.06 -7.84
CA GLU A 730 -7.52 -2.57 -9.23
C GLU A 730 -8.83 -2.92 -9.92
N ILE A 731 -9.65 -3.78 -9.30
CA ILE A 731 -11.01 -4.06 -9.78
C ILE A 731 -11.87 -2.84 -9.45
N LYS A 732 -12.62 -2.40 -10.45
CA LYS A 732 -13.58 -1.30 -10.34
C LYS A 732 -14.98 -1.85 -10.50
N LEU A 733 -15.87 -1.41 -9.63
CA LEU A 733 -17.26 -1.81 -9.56
C LEU A 733 -18.12 -0.59 -9.94
N PHE A 734 -19.10 -0.81 -10.81
CA PHE A 734 -19.98 0.21 -11.32
C PHE A 734 -21.44 -0.27 -11.23
N LEU A 735 -22.36 0.65 -11.01
CA LEU A 735 -23.80 0.39 -10.99
C LEU A 735 -24.48 1.16 -12.12
N GLU A 736 -25.34 0.50 -12.89
CA GLU A 736 -26.21 1.16 -13.85
C GLU A 736 -27.32 1.90 -13.12
N SER A 737 -27.51 3.17 -13.43
CA SER A 737 -28.64 3.94 -12.92
C SER A 737 -29.83 3.77 -13.86
N HIS A 738 -30.95 3.24 -13.39
CA HIS A 738 -32.18 3.01 -14.17
C HIS A 738 -32.94 4.29 -14.57
N LYS A 739 -32.35 5.46 -14.52
CA LYS A 739 -32.94 6.69 -14.98
C LYS A 739 -32.72 6.88 -16.49
N GLY A 740 -33.45 6.11 -17.30
CA GLY A 740 -33.79 6.36 -18.70
C GLY A 740 -32.80 5.90 -19.77
N GLY A 741 -33.23 4.95 -20.61
CA GLY A 741 -32.69 4.66 -21.94
C GLY A 741 -31.57 3.62 -22.00
N ASN A 742 -31.52 2.83 -23.05
CA ASN A 742 -30.60 1.71 -23.32
C ASN A 742 -29.15 2.09 -23.61
N ASN A 743 -28.66 3.24 -23.12
CA ASN A 743 -27.27 3.65 -23.25
C ASN A 743 -26.66 3.77 -21.86
N TYR A 744 -25.43 3.33 -21.69
CA TYR A 744 -24.57 3.48 -20.48
C TYR A 744 -24.35 4.95 -20.04
N ASP A 745 -25.30 5.85 -20.31
CA ASP A 745 -25.16 7.28 -20.05
C ASP A 745 -25.27 7.65 -18.57
N ASN A 746 -25.67 6.71 -17.72
CA ASN A 746 -25.83 6.95 -16.29
C ASN A 746 -25.22 5.86 -15.43
N VAL A 747 -23.89 5.71 -15.45
CA VAL A 747 -23.18 4.80 -14.57
C VAL A 747 -22.68 5.55 -13.33
N ILE A 748 -22.97 4.99 -12.16
CA ILE A 748 -22.61 5.56 -10.86
C ILE A 748 -21.70 4.62 -10.07
N ASN A 749 -21.14 5.11 -8.96
CA ASN A 749 -20.44 4.27 -8.00
C ASN A 749 -21.42 3.29 -7.33
N VAL A 750 -20.93 2.09 -7.01
CA VAL A 750 -21.70 1.14 -6.20
C VAL A 750 -21.98 1.74 -4.82
N PRO A 751 -23.15 1.45 -4.22
CA PRO A 751 -23.52 1.93 -2.88
C PRO A 751 -22.54 1.48 -1.80
N VAL A 752 -22.54 2.20 -0.68
CA VAL A 752 -21.80 1.76 0.52
C VAL A 752 -22.49 0.52 1.10
N GLY A 753 -21.70 -0.45 1.56
CA GLY A 753 -22.20 -1.76 1.98
C GLY A 753 -22.20 -2.81 0.86
N THR A 754 -21.86 -2.43 -0.39
CA THR A 754 -21.78 -3.41 -1.48
C THR A 754 -20.70 -4.45 -1.21
N LEU A 755 -21.12 -5.70 -1.15
CA LEU A 755 -20.32 -6.91 -0.98
C LEU A 755 -20.29 -7.69 -2.30
N VAL A 756 -19.11 -8.21 -2.65
CA VAL A 756 -18.91 -9.19 -3.73
C VAL A 756 -17.98 -10.27 -3.22
N ASP A 757 -18.44 -11.49 -3.16
CA ASP A 757 -17.75 -12.67 -2.61
C ASP A 757 -17.65 -13.85 -3.59
N ARG A 758 -18.05 -13.65 -4.84
CA ARG A 758 -18.05 -14.67 -5.92
C ARG A 758 -17.58 -14.09 -7.23
N ILE A 759 -17.25 -14.96 -8.17
CA ILE A 759 -16.89 -14.70 -9.57
C ILE A 759 -15.54 -14.00 -9.74
N ILE A 760 -15.33 -12.89 -9.07
CA ILE A 760 -14.07 -12.08 -9.12
C ILE A 760 -13.12 -12.38 -7.96
N THR A 761 -13.46 -13.34 -7.14
CA THR A 761 -12.65 -13.86 -6.04
C THR A 761 -11.62 -14.88 -6.53
N ASN A 762 -10.66 -15.21 -5.69
CA ASN A 762 -9.65 -16.22 -6.02
C ASN A 762 -10.23 -17.64 -5.85
N GLN A 763 -9.84 -18.55 -6.73
CA GLN A 763 -10.31 -19.93 -6.71
C GLN A 763 -9.92 -20.69 -5.42
N ASP A 764 -8.70 -20.45 -4.91
CA ASP A 764 -8.10 -21.23 -3.81
C ASP A 764 -8.09 -20.48 -2.49
N LYS A 765 -8.80 -19.35 -2.39
CA LYS A 765 -8.78 -18.49 -1.20
C LYS A 765 -10.19 -18.04 -0.87
N TYR A 766 -10.47 -17.99 0.41
CA TYR A 766 -11.65 -17.28 0.87
C TYR A 766 -11.33 -15.78 0.88
N ASP A 767 -11.91 -15.05 -0.08
CA ASP A 767 -11.74 -13.61 -0.19
C ASP A 767 -13.04 -12.92 -0.64
N PHE A 768 -13.16 -11.64 -0.36
CA PHE A 768 -14.32 -10.83 -0.71
C PHE A 768 -13.94 -9.37 -0.92
N TYR A 769 -14.80 -8.64 -1.63
CA TYR A 769 -14.69 -7.21 -1.85
C TYR A 769 -15.82 -6.49 -1.13
N LEU A 770 -15.48 -5.45 -0.38
CA LEU A 770 -16.45 -4.63 0.33
C LEU A 770 -16.23 -3.15 0.00
N ASN A 771 -17.28 -2.47 -0.47
CA ASN A 771 -17.31 -1.03 -0.62
C ASN A 771 -17.88 -0.40 0.64
N SER A 772 -17.04 -0.07 1.60
CA SER A 772 -17.47 0.47 2.91
C SER A 772 -17.41 2.01 2.99
N ALA A 773 -16.99 2.69 1.95
CA ALA A 773 -16.86 4.15 1.97
C ALA A 773 -17.25 4.79 0.66
N GLU A 774 -17.92 5.91 0.76
CA GLU A 774 -18.27 6.76 -0.39
C GLU A 774 -17.03 7.41 -0.99
N SER A 775 -16.97 7.51 -2.32
CA SER A 775 -15.96 8.30 -3.01
C SER A 775 -16.44 9.75 -3.15
N ARG A 776 -15.72 10.69 -2.54
CA ARG A 776 -16.05 12.12 -2.67
C ARG A 776 -15.83 12.65 -4.08
N GLN A 777 -14.93 12.07 -4.82
CA GLN A 777 -14.58 12.41 -6.19
C GLN A 777 -14.14 11.16 -6.93
N GLY A 778 -14.56 11.02 -8.19
CA GLY A 778 -14.13 9.94 -9.06
C GLY A 778 -14.78 8.59 -8.76
N THR A 779 -14.13 7.55 -9.24
CA THR A 779 -14.61 6.17 -9.13
C THR A 779 -14.23 5.55 -7.79
N CYS A 780 -15.18 4.92 -7.09
CA CYS A 780 -14.94 4.24 -5.83
C CYS A 780 -13.92 3.08 -6.00
N SER A 781 -13.33 2.71 -4.89
CA SER A 781 -12.38 1.60 -4.85
C SER A 781 -12.71 0.73 -3.64
N SER A 782 -13.38 -0.37 -3.89
CA SER A 782 -13.71 -1.36 -2.87
C SER A 782 -12.43 -1.90 -2.22
N THR A 783 -12.52 -2.28 -0.97
CA THR A 783 -11.41 -2.93 -0.26
C THR A 783 -11.52 -4.43 -0.47
N HIS A 784 -10.38 -5.06 -0.76
CA HIS A 784 -10.27 -6.51 -0.90
C HIS A 784 -9.78 -7.14 0.40
N TYR A 785 -10.50 -8.12 0.88
CA TYR A 785 -10.23 -8.89 2.08
C TYR A 785 -9.89 -10.32 1.70
N THR A 786 -8.81 -10.86 2.26
CA THR A 786 -8.38 -12.24 2.02
C THR A 786 -8.15 -12.95 3.34
N VAL A 787 -8.86 -14.04 3.58
CA VAL A 787 -8.68 -14.88 4.77
C VAL A 787 -7.48 -15.81 4.56
N LEU A 788 -6.48 -15.71 5.42
CA LEU A 788 -5.28 -16.55 5.37
C LEU A 788 -5.32 -17.73 6.33
N HIS A 789 -6.04 -17.59 7.43
CA HIS A 789 -6.25 -18.60 8.43
C HIS A 789 -7.63 -18.41 9.05
N ASP A 790 -8.36 -19.50 9.27
CA ASP A 790 -9.65 -19.50 9.95
C ASP A 790 -9.87 -20.87 10.61
N ASP A 791 -9.97 -20.88 11.92
CA ASP A 791 -10.39 -22.03 12.72
C ASP A 791 -11.63 -21.71 13.59
N THR A 792 -12.25 -20.52 13.35
CA THR A 792 -13.45 -20.06 14.04
C THR A 792 -14.70 -20.77 13.53
N GLU A 793 -15.77 -20.65 14.32
CA GLU A 793 -17.13 -21.08 13.93
C GLU A 793 -17.96 -19.90 13.40
N LEU A 794 -17.32 -18.76 13.10
CA LEU A 794 -18.00 -17.59 12.56
C LEU A 794 -18.48 -17.86 11.14
N THR A 795 -19.73 -17.54 10.88
CA THR A 795 -20.28 -17.62 9.52
C THR A 795 -19.70 -16.51 8.63
N ALA A 796 -19.73 -16.72 7.32
CA ALA A 796 -19.31 -15.70 6.36
C ALA A 796 -20.07 -14.38 6.58
N SER A 797 -21.39 -14.44 6.82
CA SER A 797 -22.22 -13.28 7.13
C SER A 797 -21.71 -12.52 8.36
N GLN A 798 -21.37 -13.22 9.44
CA GLN A 798 -20.81 -12.60 10.64
C GLN A 798 -19.47 -11.92 10.37
N ILE A 799 -18.60 -12.53 9.54
CA ILE A 799 -17.29 -11.96 9.15
C ILE A 799 -17.49 -10.69 8.31
N TYR A 800 -18.39 -10.71 7.34
CA TYR A 800 -18.70 -9.54 6.50
C TYR A 800 -19.28 -8.40 7.33
N LYS A 801 -20.23 -8.74 8.19
CA LYS A 801 -20.94 -7.76 9.04
C LYS A 801 -20.01 -7.11 10.06
N VAL A 802 -19.18 -7.89 10.78
CA VAL A 802 -18.20 -7.31 11.72
C VAL A 802 -17.20 -6.43 11.00
N THR A 803 -16.70 -6.87 9.83
CA THR A 803 -15.78 -6.10 9.01
C THR A 803 -16.38 -4.78 8.57
N TYR A 804 -17.65 -4.79 8.14
CA TYR A 804 -18.38 -3.59 7.73
C TYR A 804 -18.65 -2.65 8.89
N TYR A 805 -19.16 -3.15 10.01
CA TYR A 805 -19.53 -2.35 11.18
C TYR A 805 -18.31 -1.64 11.79
N LEU A 806 -17.15 -2.31 11.83
CA LEU A 806 -15.90 -1.71 12.29
C LEU A 806 -15.45 -0.51 11.43
N THR A 807 -15.92 -0.37 10.18
CA THR A 807 -15.57 0.79 9.34
C THR A 807 -16.25 2.07 9.78
N PHE A 808 -17.33 1.99 10.57
CA PHE A 808 -18.03 3.15 11.09
C PHE A 808 -17.42 3.72 12.38
N LEU A 809 -16.55 3.00 13.06
CA LEU A 809 -15.96 3.41 14.34
C LEU A 809 -14.72 4.33 14.20
N SER A 810 -14.61 5.06 13.12
CA SER A 810 -13.56 6.05 12.93
C SER A 810 -14.06 7.45 13.19
N TYR A 811 -13.70 8.00 14.34
CA TYR A 811 -14.15 9.34 14.77
C TYR A 811 -13.42 10.51 14.08
N ASN A 812 -12.61 10.26 13.05
CA ASN A 812 -12.00 11.31 12.21
C ASN A 812 -12.99 12.01 11.28
N THR A 813 -14.11 11.41 11.04
CA THR A 813 -15.16 11.87 10.14
C THR A 813 -16.48 11.28 10.60
N THR A 814 -17.57 11.93 10.29
CA THR A 814 -18.94 11.44 10.48
C THR A 814 -19.40 10.50 9.37
N LYS A 815 -18.45 9.77 8.76
CA LYS A 815 -18.70 8.80 7.68
C LYS A 815 -17.92 7.53 7.93
N SER A 816 -18.41 6.42 7.40
CA SER A 816 -17.64 5.18 7.37
C SER A 816 -16.34 5.34 6.56
N ILE A 817 -15.37 4.53 6.87
CA ILE A 817 -14.05 4.52 6.21
C ILE A 817 -13.81 3.21 5.44
N ARG A 818 -12.78 3.19 4.59
CA ARG A 818 -12.51 2.08 3.66
C ARG A 818 -12.02 0.79 4.32
N VAL A 819 -11.62 0.82 5.58
CA VAL A 819 -11.06 -0.33 6.29
C VAL A 819 -11.57 -0.35 7.73
N PRO A 820 -11.54 -1.49 8.43
CA PRO A 820 -11.85 -1.55 9.85
C PRO A 820 -11.06 -0.52 10.66
N ALA A 821 -11.76 0.21 11.55
CA ALA A 821 -11.16 1.30 12.33
C ALA A 821 -9.89 0.90 13.10
N PRO A 822 -9.80 -0.26 13.77
CA PRO A 822 -8.57 -0.64 14.46
C PRO A 822 -7.37 -0.76 13.53
N LEU A 823 -7.56 -1.25 12.30
CA LEU A 823 -6.49 -1.30 11.31
C LEU A 823 -6.10 0.10 10.80
N TYR A 824 -7.08 0.97 10.61
CA TYR A 824 -6.83 2.37 10.29
C TYR A 824 -5.98 3.04 11.37
N PHE A 825 -6.31 2.84 12.63
CA PHE A 825 -5.58 3.44 13.75
C PHE A 825 -4.12 3.00 13.81
N VAL A 826 -3.83 1.70 13.68
CA VAL A 826 -2.42 1.21 13.72
C VAL A 826 -1.61 1.66 12.51
N THR A 827 -2.20 1.70 11.31
CA THR A 827 -1.51 2.20 10.13
C THR A 827 -1.19 3.69 10.23
N ARG A 828 -2.10 4.49 10.77
CA ARG A 828 -1.89 5.92 11.04
C ARG A 828 -0.84 6.12 12.13
N ARG A 829 -0.87 5.30 13.19
CA ARG A 829 0.13 5.32 14.27
C ARG A 829 1.54 5.07 13.73
N ASN A 830 1.71 4.07 12.86
CA ASN A 830 2.99 3.80 12.21
C ASN A 830 3.44 4.98 11.33
N GLN A 831 2.55 5.52 10.50
CA GLN A 831 2.85 6.69 9.66
C GLN A 831 3.26 7.89 10.51
N PHE A 832 2.51 8.18 11.56
CA PHE A 832 2.81 9.28 12.49
C PHE A 832 4.19 9.10 13.15
N THR A 833 4.47 7.91 13.67
CA THR A 833 5.75 7.59 14.31
C THR A 833 6.94 7.74 13.33
N ILE A 834 6.78 7.27 12.10
CA ILE A 834 7.85 7.36 11.09
C ILE A 834 8.05 8.80 10.61
N GLN A 835 6.98 9.50 10.29
CA GLN A 835 7.04 10.82 9.66
C GLN A 835 7.39 11.93 10.66
N HIS A 836 6.88 11.87 11.87
CA HIS A 836 6.95 12.96 12.83
C HIS A 836 7.81 12.66 14.05
N LEU A 837 7.87 11.39 14.49
CA LEU A 837 8.69 10.99 15.63
C LEU A 837 10.02 10.35 15.23
N LYS A 838 10.39 10.34 13.94
CA LYS A 838 11.62 9.73 13.41
C LYS A 838 11.85 8.27 13.86
N GLY A 839 10.78 7.54 14.13
CA GLY A 839 10.83 6.16 14.62
C GLY A 839 10.86 6.01 16.14
N GLU A 840 10.84 7.10 16.92
CA GLU A 840 10.66 7.02 18.37
C GLU A 840 9.23 6.57 18.68
N ILE A 841 9.08 5.56 19.54
CA ILE A 841 7.78 5.01 19.90
C ILE A 841 6.95 6.03 20.68
N ILE A 842 5.64 6.06 20.40
CA ILE A 842 4.68 6.86 21.17
C ILE A 842 4.71 6.42 22.64
N ASN A 843 4.73 7.40 23.55
CA ASN A 843 4.86 7.16 24.98
C ASN A 843 3.92 6.03 25.46
N PRO A 844 4.45 4.97 26.09
CA PRO A 844 3.65 3.82 26.54
C PRO A 844 2.52 4.15 27.51
N LYS A 845 2.61 5.25 28.27
CA LYS A 845 1.55 5.71 29.16
C LYS A 845 0.29 6.18 28.43
N SER A 846 0.43 6.53 27.14
CA SER A 846 -0.67 6.97 26.27
C SER A 846 -1.30 5.83 25.45
N ARG A 847 -1.24 4.58 25.93
CA ARG A 847 -1.71 3.39 25.16
C ARG A 847 -3.22 3.40 24.90
N THR A 848 -3.99 3.97 25.81
CA THR A 848 -5.45 4.06 25.67
C THR A 848 -5.88 5.27 24.85
N LEU A 849 -4.95 6.19 24.55
CA LEU A 849 -5.23 7.40 23.81
C LEU A 849 -4.92 7.19 22.32
N ASN A 850 -5.82 7.56 21.45
CA ASN A 850 -5.60 7.49 20.01
C ASN A 850 -4.89 8.75 19.48
N ILE A 851 -3.67 8.99 19.96
CA ILE A 851 -2.89 10.22 19.72
C ILE A 851 -2.60 10.45 18.24
N SER A 852 -2.61 9.39 17.43
CA SER A 852 -2.31 9.44 16.00
C SER A 852 -3.48 9.81 15.09
N LEU A 853 -4.68 10.00 15.64
CA LEU A 853 -5.86 10.47 14.92
C LEU A 853 -5.72 11.90 14.37
#